data_bd1ee5a59cee5b98658e3d7c1aacaf5d
#
_entry.id   bd1ee5a59cee5b98658e3d7c1aacaf5d
#
_cell.length_a   1.000
_cell.length_b   1.000
_cell.length_c   1.000
_cell.angle_alpha   90.00
_cell.angle_beta   90.00
_cell.angle_gamma   90.00
#
_symmetry.space_group_name_H-M   'P 1'
#
loop_
_entity.id
_entity.type
_entity.pdbx_description
1 polymer ?
#
loop_
_entity_poly.entity_id
_entity_poly.type
_entity_poly.pdbx_seq_one_letter_code
_entity_poly.pdbx_strand_id
1 'polypeptide(L)'
;MSKRIFALLLALALLLSLCACGKEGAGKGEAPVRSGNTDAGDGSAEMVPGYISQVIELPEGCSSVRLMTIEGDKLLAVCGGGEDYRLCAMELGSESWSFLPFKGEDFGGRDSRGFSNYGISGFDVCDGVLWVLVRQYFMESGGEGRFHVLRYDCASGEELSRAEVGFEAIAGTESSTPIFSDLIPLGADRAALCDYENAYIIDSQARLLETLPLEGFNFNLVLRRGEELYVCGEENGDIGLRSFDMESFALGSLVKTEANCYGYYVSEKGEAFLSQDNGLVSLDVNTGETESLFKWLEVATSLEFAQEMGMAVQSAAGDYYTAGISSRNIQKVSPSLVKDRELIRLWGVSDLGILNAALRFNSTNEDYRVEYELIGSGHELSQQEILELVLQDRPDIVYTGSLPQNSIDAGLFVDLLPYIDADESISREDFIEPVLESMIRKGGLYELLTQVDVLSLTVRAELFPGRKDWTMDYVEEMIANRPTGEPVYFWHRDQKYMLDMLCRISSGEYVDWEAGTCSFDEGDFARLLQFVKDTPYTTEAATPVLMEPIMGIGSSVALSRNFFQGDYEYAGFPETSGNGSYFTDSAQFSKNGYGILASSEHKEAAWDFLRLALLPENQEYGLDLSFGIPVTKAAFEVQLEKNIYEDVMFPEYSFTREDADKLRELVYSTEKMALKDDTLTEIISTEAAACFAGDKSLEDTVRNIQSRASIYVAEQA
;
A
#
# COMPACT_ATOMS: atom_id res chain seq x y z
N MET A 1 -9.63 -38.97 13.20
CA MET A 1 -9.76 -37.62 13.76
C MET A 1 -8.51 -36.87 13.33
N SER A 2 -8.64 -35.83 12.50
CA SER A 2 -7.50 -35.17 11.90
C SER A 2 -6.87 -34.17 12.87
N LYS A 3 -5.59 -33.85 12.66
CA LYS A 3 -4.84 -32.87 13.46
C LYS A 3 -5.55 -31.51 13.57
N ARG A 4 -6.43 -31.19 12.61
CA ARG A 4 -7.27 -29.96 12.59
C ARG A 4 -8.31 -29.93 13.72
N ILE A 5 -8.96 -31.06 14.03
CA ILE A 5 -9.94 -31.12 15.12
C ILE A 5 -9.24 -31.02 16.49
N PHE A 6 -8.01 -31.48 16.60
CA PHE A 6 -7.23 -31.37 17.84
C PHE A 6 -6.75 -29.93 18.07
N ALA A 7 -6.37 -29.20 17.02
CA ALA A 7 -5.99 -27.79 17.08
C ALA A 7 -7.19 -26.90 17.44
N LEU A 8 -8.37 -27.16 16.85
CA LEU A 8 -9.60 -26.42 17.17
C LEU A 8 -10.03 -26.62 18.64
N LEU A 9 -9.91 -27.87 19.15
CA LEU A 9 -10.21 -28.16 20.54
C LEU A 9 -9.19 -27.56 21.51
N LEU A 10 -7.94 -27.40 21.08
CA LEU A 10 -6.90 -26.75 21.88
C LEU A 10 -7.08 -25.24 21.94
N ALA A 11 -7.43 -24.62 20.81
CA ALA A 11 -7.75 -23.21 20.74
C ALA A 11 -9.02 -22.87 21.57
N LEU A 12 -10.05 -23.69 21.47
CA LEU A 12 -11.26 -23.55 22.29
C LEU A 12 -10.98 -23.77 23.79
N ALA A 13 -10.09 -24.68 24.14
CA ALA A 13 -9.68 -24.91 25.54
C ALA A 13 -8.84 -23.75 26.10
N LEU A 14 -8.03 -23.09 25.28
CA LEU A 14 -7.28 -21.88 25.63
C LEU A 14 -8.20 -20.68 25.82
N LEU A 15 -9.18 -20.49 24.95
CA LEU A 15 -10.21 -19.46 25.09
C LEU A 15 -11.06 -19.66 26.35
N LEU A 16 -11.44 -20.89 26.66
CA LEU A 16 -12.18 -21.24 27.88
C LEU A 16 -11.34 -21.10 29.16
N SER A 17 -10.03 -21.26 29.10
CA SER A 17 -9.14 -21.04 30.25
C SER A 17 -8.93 -19.56 30.57
N LEU A 18 -9.03 -18.67 29.60
CA LEU A 18 -9.02 -17.21 29.79
C LEU A 18 -10.34 -16.70 30.40
N CYS A 19 -11.47 -17.33 30.08
CA CYS A 19 -12.77 -16.99 30.68
C CYS A 19 -12.96 -17.50 32.12
N ALA A 20 -12.15 -18.43 32.61
CA ALA A 20 -12.32 -19.02 33.94
C ALA A 20 -11.70 -18.21 35.09
N CYS A 21 -10.94 -17.15 34.83
CA CYS A 21 -10.34 -16.28 35.84
C CYS A 21 -11.10 -14.98 36.13
N GLY A 22 -12.28 -14.76 35.53
CA GLY A 22 -13.00 -13.49 35.61
C GLY A 22 -14.44 -13.60 36.13
N LYS A 23 -14.67 -14.22 37.30
CA LYS A 23 -15.95 -14.06 38.00
C LYS A 23 -15.72 -13.49 39.40
N GLU A 24 -15.54 -12.18 39.44
CA GLU A 24 -15.98 -11.37 40.58
C GLU A 24 -16.21 -9.92 40.10
N GLY A 25 -17.47 -9.48 40.16
CA GLY A 25 -17.87 -8.07 40.25
C GLY A 25 -18.01 -7.32 38.94
N ALA A 26 -19.23 -7.26 38.41
CA ALA A 26 -19.63 -6.17 37.54
C ALA A 26 -19.56 -4.84 38.35
N GLY A 27 -18.37 -4.27 38.41
CA GLY A 27 -18.11 -2.90 38.84
C GLY A 27 -18.21 -2.01 37.61
N LYS A 28 -19.01 -0.96 37.69
CA LYS A 28 -19.03 0.14 36.72
C LYS A 28 -17.59 0.56 36.45
N GLY A 29 -17.15 0.51 35.18
CA GLY A 29 -15.83 0.94 34.76
C GLY A 29 -15.60 2.39 35.25
N GLU A 30 -14.70 2.56 36.18
CA GLU A 30 -14.12 3.85 36.48
C GLU A 30 -13.18 4.21 35.33
N ALA A 31 -13.33 5.38 34.76
CA ALA A 31 -12.41 5.96 33.80
C ALA A 31 -10.98 5.89 34.38
N PRO A 32 -9.97 5.60 33.55
CA PRO A 32 -8.59 5.59 34.01
C PRO A 32 -8.23 6.97 34.54
N VAL A 33 -7.97 7.05 35.84
CA VAL A 33 -7.47 8.24 36.51
C VAL A 33 -6.02 8.41 36.01
N ARG A 34 -5.74 9.49 35.29
CA ARG A 34 -4.37 9.93 35.00
C ARG A 34 -3.64 10.09 36.35
N SER A 35 -2.84 9.10 36.73
CA SER A 35 -1.92 9.23 37.82
C SER A 35 -0.74 10.07 37.32
N GLY A 36 -0.81 11.37 37.51
CA GLY A 36 0.35 12.22 37.40
C GLY A 36 1.39 11.77 38.44
N ASN A 37 2.29 10.91 38.05
CA ASN A 37 3.44 10.57 38.87
C ASN A 37 4.43 11.70 38.78
N THR A 38 4.33 12.67 39.70
CA THR A 38 5.38 13.64 39.96
C THR A 38 6.40 13.00 40.90
N ASP A 39 7.13 12.02 40.43
CA ASP A 39 8.43 11.70 41.01
C ASP A 39 9.49 12.22 40.03
N ALA A 40 9.97 13.41 40.33
CA ALA A 40 11.18 13.96 39.75
C ALA A 40 12.38 13.14 40.28
N GLY A 41 12.55 11.94 39.70
CA GLY A 41 13.80 11.22 39.74
C GLY A 41 14.74 11.91 38.77
N ASP A 42 15.90 12.32 39.25
CA ASP A 42 17.06 12.74 38.46
C ASP A 42 17.63 11.51 37.72
N GLY A 43 16.88 10.99 36.77
CA GLY A 43 17.25 9.92 35.88
C GLY A 43 17.76 10.52 34.59
N SER A 44 19.08 10.61 34.44
CA SER A 44 19.67 10.76 33.10
C SER A 44 19.09 9.63 32.23
N ALA A 45 18.31 10.02 31.19
CA ALA A 45 17.76 9.05 30.23
C ALA A 45 18.89 8.14 29.75
N GLU A 46 18.64 6.85 29.72
CA GLU A 46 19.61 5.87 29.19
C GLU A 46 19.81 6.18 27.69
N MET A 47 21.06 6.32 27.29
CA MET A 47 21.43 6.59 25.91
C MET A 47 21.98 5.31 25.30
N VAL A 48 21.40 4.89 24.19
CA VAL A 48 21.77 3.67 23.46
C VAL A 48 22.31 3.99 22.07
N PRO A 49 23.12 3.14 21.46
CA PRO A 49 23.50 3.27 20.06
C PRO A 49 22.25 3.28 19.17
N GLY A 50 22.22 4.20 18.23
CA GLY A 50 21.13 4.36 17.28
C GLY A 50 21.53 5.30 16.16
N TYR A 51 20.58 5.96 15.53
CA TYR A 51 20.80 6.84 14.40
C TYR A 51 20.05 8.15 14.56
N ILE A 52 20.63 9.21 13.99
CA ILE A 52 19.98 10.52 13.84
C ILE A 52 19.90 10.86 12.36
N SER A 53 18.87 11.63 11.99
CA SER A 53 18.62 12.01 10.61
C SER A 53 18.68 13.51 10.40
N GLN A 54 19.14 13.89 9.21
CA GLN A 54 19.19 15.26 8.73
C GLN A 54 18.68 15.29 7.28
N VAL A 55 17.82 16.26 6.96
CA VAL A 55 17.38 16.52 5.59
C VAL A 55 18.43 17.33 4.85
N ILE A 56 18.78 16.90 3.64
CA ILE A 56 19.62 17.61 2.69
C ILE A 56 18.76 18.06 1.52
N GLU A 57 18.62 19.37 1.39
CA GLU A 57 17.86 19.98 0.30
C GLU A 57 18.57 19.78 -1.05
N LEU A 58 17.78 19.54 -2.10
CA LEU A 58 18.29 19.41 -3.45
C LEU A 58 18.77 20.78 -3.99
N PRO A 59 19.67 20.78 -4.99
CA PRO A 59 20.14 22.02 -5.60
C PRO A 59 18.99 22.74 -6.32
N GLU A 60 19.11 24.06 -6.42
CA GLU A 60 18.10 24.93 -7.05
C GLU A 60 17.70 24.45 -8.47
N GLY A 61 16.41 24.35 -8.71
CA GLY A 61 15.83 23.88 -9.95
C GLY A 61 15.75 22.34 -10.08
N CYS A 62 16.05 21.60 -9.02
CA CYS A 62 15.80 20.17 -8.89
C CYS A 62 14.61 19.94 -7.94
N SER A 63 13.74 19.00 -8.27
CA SER A 63 12.53 18.69 -7.48
C SER A 63 12.46 17.22 -7.05
N SER A 64 13.35 16.36 -7.56
CA SER A 64 13.40 14.95 -7.18
C SER A 64 14.76 14.33 -7.42
N VAL A 65 15.08 13.28 -6.64
CA VAL A 65 16.25 12.41 -6.86
C VAL A 65 15.77 11.15 -7.60
N ARG A 66 16.59 10.66 -8.54
CA ARG A 66 16.31 9.46 -9.32
C ARG A 66 17.33 8.35 -9.10
N LEU A 67 18.60 8.70 -9.06
CA LEU A 67 19.72 7.80 -8.85
C LEU A 67 20.78 8.55 -8.03
N MET A 68 21.55 7.83 -7.22
CA MET A 68 22.69 8.40 -6.52
C MET A 68 23.77 7.36 -6.26
N THR A 69 24.99 7.82 -6.20
CA THR A 69 26.17 7.04 -5.84
C THR A 69 27.16 7.93 -5.08
N ILE A 70 28.21 7.35 -4.55
CA ILE A 70 29.22 8.08 -3.77
C ILE A 70 30.62 7.72 -4.25
N GLU A 71 31.50 8.72 -4.28
CA GLU A 71 32.93 8.53 -4.57
C GLU A 71 33.75 9.51 -3.73
N GLY A 72 34.57 8.97 -2.82
CA GLY A 72 35.37 9.75 -1.90
C GLY A 72 34.53 10.71 -1.05
N ASP A 73 34.79 12.00 -1.14
CA ASP A 73 34.06 13.03 -0.40
C ASP A 73 32.86 13.62 -1.19
N LYS A 74 32.39 12.96 -2.24
CA LYS A 74 31.31 13.47 -3.09
C LYS A 74 30.14 12.50 -3.18
N LEU A 75 28.93 13.02 -2.98
CA LEU A 75 27.67 12.38 -3.38
C LEU A 75 27.35 12.84 -4.81
N LEU A 76 27.16 11.89 -5.71
CA LEU A 76 26.77 12.11 -7.10
C LEU A 76 25.31 11.71 -7.25
N ALA A 77 24.50 12.53 -7.93
CA ALA A 77 23.07 12.26 -8.07
C ALA A 77 22.52 12.66 -9.45
N VAL A 78 21.52 11.91 -9.91
CA VAL A 78 20.63 12.30 -10.99
C VAL A 78 19.42 12.95 -10.35
N CYS A 79 19.25 14.25 -10.57
CA CYS A 79 18.12 15.00 -10.07
C CYS A 79 17.17 15.36 -11.21
N GLY A 80 15.87 15.15 -11.00
CA GLY A 80 14.80 15.62 -11.88
C GLY A 80 14.33 17.00 -11.46
N GLY A 81 14.02 17.86 -12.41
CA GLY A 81 13.41 19.16 -12.17
C GLY A 81 12.43 19.45 -13.30
N GLY A 82 11.39 20.25 -13.07
CA GLY A 82 10.24 20.50 -13.96
C GLY A 82 10.45 20.44 -15.47
N GLU A 83 11.67 20.53 -15.97
CA GLU A 83 11.98 20.51 -17.38
C GLU A 83 12.99 19.44 -17.82
N ASP A 84 13.95 19.02 -16.98
CA ASP A 84 15.02 18.10 -17.41
C ASP A 84 15.73 17.38 -16.26
N TYR A 85 16.44 16.27 -16.58
CA TYR A 85 17.38 15.66 -15.65
C TYR A 85 18.67 16.49 -15.58
N ARG A 86 19.25 16.54 -14.38
CA ARG A 86 20.57 17.16 -14.11
C ARG A 86 21.46 16.17 -13.39
N LEU A 87 22.71 16.14 -13.77
CA LEU A 87 23.74 15.44 -13.03
C LEU A 87 24.32 16.42 -11.99
N CYS A 88 24.28 16.04 -10.73
CA CYS A 88 24.65 16.86 -9.60
C CYS A 88 25.76 16.19 -8.80
N ALA A 89 26.64 16.99 -8.21
CA ALA A 89 27.65 16.54 -7.26
C ALA A 89 27.58 17.40 -6.00
N MET A 90 27.55 16.77 -4.83
CA MET A 90 27.57 17.43 -3.53
C MET A 90 28.84 17.08 -2.78
N GLU A 91 29.56 18.08 -2.29
CA GLU A 91 30.69 17.89 -1.39
C GLU A 91 30.17 17.52 0.00
N LEU A 92 30.48 16.34 0.52
CA LEU A 92 29.95 15.82 1.78
C LEU A 92 30.28 16.68 3.00
N GLY A 93 31.47 17.29 2.99
CA GLY A 93 31.93 18.11 4.12
C GLY A 93 31.26 19.48 4.23
N SER A 94 30.80 20.07 3.11
CA SER A 94 30.18 21.39 3.06
C SER A 94 28.72 21.36 2.64
N GLU A 95 28.22 20.20 2.21
CA GLU A 95 26.87 19.99 1.65
C GLU A 95 26.56 20.95 0.48
N SER A 96 27.63 21.41 -0.22
CA SER A 96 27.51 22.34 -1.35
C SER A 96 27.36 21.59 -2.68
N TRP A 97 26.37 21.98 -3.47
CA TRP A 97 26.05 21.36 -4.75
C TRP A 97 26.76 22.07 -5.92
N SER A 98 27.12 21.28 -6.92
CA SER A 98 27.56 21.70 -8.24
C SER A 98 26.89 20.84 -9.32
N PHE A 99 26.87 21.32 -10.58
CA PHE A 99 26.30 20.60 -11.71
C PHE A 99 27.41 20.11 -12.65
N LEU A 100 27.27 18.86 -13.11
CA LEU A 100 28.10 18.35 -14.21
C LEU A 100 27.54 18.83 -15.57
N PRO A 101 28.36 18.89 -16.62
CA PRO A 101 27.99 19.44 -17.92
C PRO A 101 27.10 18.51 -18.75
N PHE A 102 25.92 18.18 -18.25
CA PHE A 102 24.91 17.36 -18.91
C PHE A 102 23.81 18.23 -19.51
N LYS A 103 23.40 17.92 -20.75
CA LYS A 103 22.30 18.62 -21.43
C LYS A 103 21.32 17.62 -22.06
N GLY A 104 20.10 17.60 -21.58
CA GLY A 104 19.03 16.74 -22.11
C GLY A 104 18.67 17.05 -23.56
N GLU A 105 18.87 18.30 -24.01
CA GLU A 105 18.67 18.72 -25.41
C GLU A 105 19.52 17.89 -26.41
N ASP A 106 20.70 17.43 -25.99
CA ASP A 106 21.55 16.56 -26.80
C ASP A 106 20.93 15.19 -27.10
N PHE A 107 19.90 14.80 -26.36
CA PHE A 107 19.16 13.53 -26.45
C PHE A 107 17.70 13.73 -26.85
N GLY A 108 17.38 14.87 -27.47
CA GLY A 108 16.05 15.17 -28.02
C GLY A 108 15.14 15.99 -27.12
N GLY A 109 15.58 16.35 -25.90
CA GLY A 109 14.82 17.20 -25.00
C GLY A 109 13.42 16.70 -24.69
N ARG A 110 12.38 17.54 -24.88
CA ARG A 110 10.96 17.21 -24.66
C ARG A 110 10.14 17.25 -25.94
N ASP A 111 9.10 16.44 -26.00
CA ASP A 111 8.09 16.48 -27.05
C ASP A 111 7.13 17.69 -26.89
N SER A 112 6.25 17.89 -27.88
CA SER A 112 5.26 18.98 -27.87
C SER A 112 4.21 18.88 -26.74
N ARG A 113 4.15 17.73 -26.04
CA ARG A 113 3.27 17.47 -24.89
C ARG A 113 4.00 17.64 -23.56
N GLY A 114 5.30 17.94 -23.58
CA GLY A 114 6.14 18.12 -22.42
C GLY A 114 6.78 16.83 -21.85
N PHE A 115 6.64 15.68 -22.52
CA PHE A 115 7.31 14.45 -22.11
C PHE A 115 8.76 14.42 -22.58
N SER A 116 9.67 13.99 -21.68
CA SER A 116 11.09 13.83 -22.04
C SER A 116 11.28 12.73 -23.07
N ASN A 117 12.05 13.03 -24.13
CA ASN A 117 12.45 12.07 -25.16
C ASN A 117 13.66 11.24 -24.74
N TYR A 118 14.08 11.31 -23.48
CA TYR A 118 15.19 10.53 -22.95
C TYR A 118 14.99 10.22 -21.46
N GLY A 119 15.71 9.23 -20.96
CA GLY A 119 15.80 8.88 -19.55
C GLY A 119 17.22 8.46 -19.18
N ILE A 120 17.58 8.55 -17.92
CA ILE A 120 18.83 8.01 -17.38
C ILE A 120 18.48 6.70 -16.69
N SER A 121 19.04 5.58 -17.18
CA SER A 121 18.74 4.23 -16.72
C SER A 121 19.90 3.57 -15.97
N GLY A 122 21.12 4.12 -16.05
CA GLY A 122 22.28 3.63 -15.32
C GLY A 122 23.14 4.80 -14.84
N PHE A 123 23.63 4.73 -13.62
CA PHE A 123 24.40 5.79 -12.98
C PHE A 123 25.23 5.21 -11.83
N ASP A 124 26.50 4.99 -12.06
CA ASP A 124 27.39 4.46 -11.03
C ASP A 124 28.85 4.86 -11.28
N VAL A 125 29.69 4.67 -10.28
CA VAL A 125 31.08 5.14 -10.24
C VAL A 125 32.08 4.01 -10.02
N CYS A 126 33.21 4.08 -10.71
CA CYS A 126 34.35 3.19 -10.49
C CYS A 126 35.66 3.87 -10.85
N ASP A 127 36.66 3.72 -9.97
CA ASP A 127 38.02 4.24 -10.16
C ASP A 127 38.05 5.73 -10.53
N GLY A 128 37.25 6.55 -9.85
CA GLY A 128 37.14 7.98 -10.07
C GLY A 128 36.42 8.40 -11.34
N VAL A 129 35.78 7.48 -12.05
CA VAL A 129 35.01 7.73 -13.27
C VAL A 129 33.53 7.43 -13.03
N LEU A 130 32.70 8.45 -13.20
CA LEU A 130 31.24 8.30 -13.22
C LEU A 130 30.80 7.86 -14.60
N TRP A 131 30.03 6.78 -14.67
CA TRP A 131 29.40 6.26 -15.86
C TRP A 131 27.92 6.54 -15.84
N VAL A 132 27.37 7.00 -16.97
CA VAL A 132 25.96 7.36 -17.11
C VAL A 132 25.38 6.72 -18.36
N LEU A 133 24.30 5.96 -18.22
CA LEU A 133 23.56 5.38 -19.33
C LEU A 133 22.31 6.22 -19.61
N VAL A 134 22.26 6.80 -20.81
CA VAL A 134 21.13 7.59 -21.29
C VAL A 134 20.38 6.81 -22.37
N ARG A 135 19.09 6.58 -22.15
CA ARG A 135 18.17 6.01 -23.14
C ARG A 135 17.42 7.13 -23.84
N GLN A 136 17.56 7.23 -25.14
CA GLN A 136 16.81 8.16 -25.98
C GLN A 136 15.59 7.43 -26.59
N TYR A 137 14.41 8.04 -26.52
CA TYR A 137 13.15 7.51 -27.04
C TYR A 137 12.79 8.16 -28.37
N PHE A 138 12.30 7.38 -29.35
CA PHE A 138 11.75 7.88 -30.59
C PHE A 138 10.27 7.52 -30.67
N MET A 139 9.40 8.44 -30.29
CA MET A 139 7.95 8.21 -30.26
C MET A 139 7.34 8.00 -31.65
N GLU A 140 7.99 8.49 -32.71
CA GLU A 140 7.50 8.41 -34.11
C GLU A 140 7.82 7.07 -34.80
N SER A 141 8.78 6.29 -34.27
CA SER A 141 9.29 5.06 -34.92
C SER A 141 8.87 3.75 -34.24
N GLY A 142 7.80 3.80 -33.43
CA GLY A 142 7.28 2.57 -32.82
C GLY A 142 8.07 2.05 -31.60
N GLY A 143 8.90 2.91 -30.99
CA GLY A 143 9.53 2.63 -29.68
C GLY A 143 10.99 2.16 -29.75
N GLU A 144 11.64 2.19 -30.90
CA GLU A 144 13.09 1.96 -31.00
C GLU A 144 13.83 3.07 -30.25
N GLY A 145 14.59 2.67 -29.21
CA GLY A 145 15.43 3.58 -28.42
C GLY A 145 16.89 3.50 -28.83
N ARG A 146 17.66 4.57 -28.60
CA ARG A 146 19.12 4.53 -28.65
C ARG A 146 19.66 4.66 -27.24
N PHE A 147 20.80 4.05 -27.00
CA PHE A 147 21.51 4.17 -25.75
C PHE A 147 22.83 4.88 -25.95
N HIS A 148 23.14 5.76 -25.01
CA HIS A 148 24.39 6.50 -25.01
C HIS A 148 25.08 6.30 -23.65
N VAL A 149 26.38 6.07 -23.69
CA VAL A 149 27.23 6.00 -22.50
C VAL A 149 28.03 7.28 -22.40
N LEU A 150 27.91 7.98 -21.29
CA LEU A 150 28.69 9.16 -20.94
C LEU A 150 29.60 8.82 -19.77
N ARG A 151 30.77 9.42 -19.76
CA ARG A 151 31.75 9.26 -18.68
C ARG A 151 32.24 10.62 -18.21
N TYR A 152 32.35 10.78 -16.90
CA TYR A 152 32.84 12.00 -16.28
C TYR A 152 33.96 11.67 -15.29
N ASP A 153 34.96 12.54 -15.21
CA ASP A 153 35.95 12.50 -14.14
C ASP A 153 35.32 13.04 -12.84
N CYS A 154 35.27 12.24 -11.79
CA CYS A 154 34.60 12.60 -10.54
C CYS A 154 35.31 13.76 -9.79
N ALA A 155 36.62 13.93 -9.98
CA ALA A 155 37.38 14.97 -9.31
C ALA A 155 37.16 16.36 -9.94
N SER A 156 37.22 16.45 -11.28
CA SER A 156 37.05 17.70 -12.02
C SER A 156 35.62 17.98 -12.48
N GLY A 157 34.78 16.94 -12.60
CA GLY A 157 33.45 17.00 -13.20
C GLY A 157 33.48 17.14 -14.73
N GLU A 158 34.62 16.97 -15.39
CA GLU A 158 34.73 17.09 -16.84
C GLU A 158 34.22 15.83 -17.56
N GLU A 159 33.53 16.01 -18.70
CA GLU A 159 33.11 14.89 -19.57
C GLU A 159 34.35 14.29 -20.26
N LEU A 160 34.63 13.02 -19.98
CA LEU A 160 35.74 12.27 -20.54
C LEU A 160 35.42 11.68 -21.91
N SER A 161 34.20 11.18 -22.08
CA SER A 161 33.74 10.60 -23.35
C SER A 161 32.23 10.53 -23.41
N ARG A 162 31.72 10.49 -24.64
CA ARG A 162 30.31 10.26 -24.97
C ARG A 162 30.28 9.36 -26.22
N ALA A 163 29.56 8.25 -26.15
CA ALA A 163 29.43 7.32 -27.25
C ALA A 163 28.04 6.67 -27.31
N GLU A 164 27.54 6.44 -28.51
CA GLU A 164 26.32 5.66 -28.77
C GLU A 164 26.65 4.17 -28.73
N VAL A 165 25.82 3.36 -28.07
CA VAL A 165 25.96 1.91 -28.02
C VAL A 165 25.59 1.31 -29.39
N GLY A 166 26.52 0.61 -30.02
CA GLY A 166 26.31 0.01 -31.34
C GLY A 166 25.48 -1.26 -31.29
N PHE A 167 24.19 -1.18 -31.54
CA PHE A 167 23.25 -2.32 -31.47
C PHE A 167 23.50 -3.41 -32.53
N GLU A 168 24.01 -3.08 -33.71
CA GLU A 168 24.29 -4.07 -34.76
C GLU A 168 25.25 -5.18 -34.31
N ALA A 169 26.06 -4.88 -33.27
CA ALA A 169 26.97 -5.86 -32.66
C ALA A 169 26.30 -6.64 -31.51
N ILE A 170 25.24 -6.12 -30.91
CA ILE A 170 24.55 -6.69 -29.73
C ILE A 170 23.34 -7.53 -30.18
N ALA A 171 22.57 -7.04 -31.16
CA ALA A 171 21.42 -7.76 -31.69
C ALA A 171 21.86 -8.70 -32.80
N GLY A 172 22.07 -9.97 -32.49
CA GLY A 172 22.01 -11.01 -33.47
C GLY A 172 20.62 -11.07 -34.08
N THR A 173 20.43 -10.39 -35.19
CA THR A 173 19.35 -10.57 -36.18
C THR A 173 18.01 -11.09 -35.68
N GLU A 174 17.20 -10.33 -34.92
CA GLU A 174 15.73 -10.28 -35.07
C GLU A 174 15.07 -9.44 -33.98
N SER A 175 14.62 -8.28 -34.37
CA SER A 175 13.36 -7.58 -34.00
C SER A 175 13.11 -6.94 -32.62
N SER A 176 13.99 -6.93 -31.64
CA SER A 176 13.76 -6.02 -30.47
C SER A 176 15.05 -5.38 -29.98
N THR A 177 15.06 -4.07 -29.88
CA THR A 177 16.14 -3.32 -29.22
C THR A 177 16.26 -3.80 -27.77
N PRO A 178 17.46 -4.27 -27.31
CA PRO A 178 17.62 -4.63 -25.90
C PRO A 178 17.22 -3.47 -24.99
N ILE A 179 16.52 -3.77 -23.93
CA ILE A 179 16.20 -2.79 -22.88
C ILE A 179 17.19 -3.02 -21.76
N PHE A 180 18.22 -2.17 -21.68
CA PHE A 180 19.17 -2.26 -20.58
C PHE A 180 18.51 -1.74 -19.30
N SER A 181 18.48 -2.60 -18.31
CA SER A 181 17.97 -2.30 -16.98
C SER A 181 19.03 -1.60 -16.11
N ASP A 182 20.32 -1.86 -16.38
CA ASP A 182 21.40 -1.34 -15.57
C ASP A 182 22.72 -1.14 -16.34
N LEU A 183 23.60 -0.30 -15.75
CA LEU A 183 24.97 -0.09 -16.18
C LEU A 183 25.89 -0.23 -14.98
N ILE A 184 26.87 -1.13 -15.08
CA ILE A 184 27.78 -1.47 -13.99
C ILE A 184 29.21 -1.19 -14.46
N PRO A 185 29.87 -0.19 -13.89
CA PRO A 185 31.29 0.05 -14.15
C PRO A 185 32.14 -1.12 -13.66
N LEU A 186 33.02 -1.62 -14.51
CA LEU A 186 33.99 -2.67 -14.19
C LEU A 186 35.43 -2.14 -14.05
N GLY A 187 35.56 -0.84 -14.06
CA GLY A 187 36.81 -0.08 -13.96
C GLY A 187 36.68 1.25 -14.67
N ALA A 188 37.79 2.00 -14.73
CA ALA A 188 37.80 3.28 -15.44
C ALA A 188 37.49 3.16 -16.94
N ASP A 189 37.79 2.02 -17.57
CA ASP A 189 37.75 1.83 -19.03
C ASP A 189 36.70 0.84 -19.55
N ARG A 190 35.99 0.13 -18.68
CA ARG A 190 34.99 -0.90 -19.03
C ARG A 190 33.77 -0.82 -18.15
N ALA A 191 32.62 -1.19 -18.72
CA ALA A 191 31.38 -1.39 -18.00
C ALA A 191 30.59 -2.58 -18.58
N ALA A 192 29.66 -3.12 -17.79
CA ALA A 192 28.63 -4.04 -18.26
C ALA A 192 27.32 -3.29 -18.42
N LEU A 193 26.63 -3.52 -19.54
CA LEU A 193 25.24 -3.19 -19.76
C LEU A 193 24.43 -4.46 -19.59
N CYS A 194 23.39 -4.43 -18.79
CA CYS A 194 22.61 -5.61 -18.46
C CYS A 194 21.18 -5.51 -18.98
N ASP A 195 20.69 -6.56 -19.63
CA ASP A 195 19.28 -6.81 -19.87
C ASP A 195 18.83 -8.06 -19.10
N TYR A 196 17.61 -8.56 -19.31
CA TYR A 196 17.09 -9.71 -18.57
C TYR A 196 17.74 -11.05 -18.91
N GLU A 197 18.55 -11.13 -19.97
CA GLU A 197 19.12 -12.38 -20.46
C GLU A 197 20.65 -12.35 -20.52
N ASN A 198 21.23 -11.15 -20.68
CA ASN A 198 22.67 -11.03 -20.97
C ASN A 198 23.30 -9.84 -20.25
N ALA A 199 24.59 -9.96 -19.97
CA ALA A 199 25.48 -8.84 -19.66
C ALA A 199 26.39 -8.58 -20.86
N TYR A 200 26.44 -7.35 -21.34
CA TYR A 200 27.23 -6.88 -22.48
C TYR A 200 28.38 -6.05 -21.98
N ILE A 201 29.58 -6.58 -22.08
CA ILE A 201 30.79 -5.86 -21.69
C ILE A 201 31.16 -4.87 -22.75
N ILE A 202 31.28 -3.60 -22.40
CA ILE A 202 31.66 -2.51 -23.31
C ILE A 202 32.91 -1.80 -22.84
N ASP A 203 33.63 -1.21 -23.82
CA ASP A 203 34.75 -0.32 -23.53
C ASP A 203 34.33 1.14 -23.33
N SER A 204 35.29 2.02 -23.05
CA SER A 204 35.09 3.46 -22.85
C SER A 204 34.50 4.21 -24.06
N GLN A 205 34.38 3.57 -25.21
CA GLN A 205 33.76 4.10 -26.43
C GLN A 205 32.44 3.37 -26.73
N ALA A 206 31.86 2.71 -25.75
CA ALA A 206 30.63 1.92 -25.84
C ALA A 206 30.66 0.83 -26.92
N ARG A 207 31.87 0.32 -27.31
CA ARG A 207 32.02 -0.79 -28.23
C ARG A 207 31.91 -2.10 -27.46
N LEU A 208 31.11 -3.03 -27.99
CA LEU A 208 30.95 -4.36 -27.41
C LEU A 208 32.27 -5.11 -27.43
N LEU A 209 32.71 -5.61 -26.31
CA LEU A 209 33.85 -6.47 -26.12
C LEU A 209 33.43 -7.94 -26.04
N GLU A 210 32.38 -8.23 -25.27
CA GLU A 210 31.90 -9.58 -24.97
C GLU A 210 30.40 -9.56 -24.64
N THR A 211 29.71 -10.69 -24.89
CA THR A 211 28.33 -10.93 -24.44
C THR A 211 28.30 -12.18 -23.59
N LEU A 212 27.74 -12.06 -22.40
CA LEU A 212 27.71 -13.08 -21.37
C LEU A 212 26.25 -13.49 -21.11
N PRO A 213 25.84 -14.71 -21.48
CA PRO A 213 24.50 -15.19 -21.17
C PRO A 213 24.35 -15.44 -19.68
N LEU A 214 23.24 -14.98 -19.08
CA LEU A 214 22.93 -15.14 -17.68
C LEU A 214 22.08 -16.36 -17.35
N GLU A 215 21.97 -17.28 -18.32
CA GLU A 215 21.40 -18.65 -18.26
C GLU A 215 20.28 -18.88 -17.25
N GLY A 216 19.09 -18.26 -17.46
CA GLY A 216 17.88 -18.59 -16.72
C GLY A 216 17.82 -18.03 -15.29
N PHE A 217 18.78 -17.20 -14.92
CA PHE A 217 18.74 -16.41 -13.71
C PHE A 217 18.10 -15.05 -14.02
N ASN A 218 16.88 -14.82 -13.56
CA ASN A 218 16.23 -13.52 -13.69
C ASN A 218 16.91 -12.55 -12.73
N PHE A 219 17.88 -11.79 -13.23
CA PHE A 219 18.53 -10.82 -12.36
C PHE A 219 17.86 -9.44 -12.46
N ASN A 220 17.86 -8.77 -11.32
CA ASN A 220 17.30 -7.44 -11.18
C ASN A 220 18.37 -6.38 -10.92
N LEU A 221 19.48 -6.78 -10.36
CA LEU A 221 20.52 -5.88 -9.89
C LEU A 221 21.90 -6.55 -9.90
N VAL A 222 22.95 -5.73 -9.95
CA VAL A 222 24.32 -6.21 -9.80
C VAL A 222 25.00 -5.44 -8.65
N LEU A 223 25.68 -6.19 -7.81
CA LEU A 223 26.42 -5.71 -6.67
C LEU A 223 27.92 -5.83 -6.98
N ARG A 224 28.68 -4.75 -6.83
CA ARG A 224 30.14 -4.75 -6.98
C ARG A 224 30.79 -4.51 -5.62
N ARG A 225 31.67 -5.43 -5.20
CA ARG A 225 32.44 -5.36 -3.97
C ARG A 225 33.92 -5.41 -4.28
N GLY A 226 34.54 -4.25 -4.46
CA GLY A 226 35.91 -4.18 -4.93
C GLY A 226 36.05 -4.80 -6.34
N GLU A 227 36.84 -5.86 -6.49
CA GLU A 227 37.01 -6.61 -7.73
C GLU A 227 35.97 -7.75 -7.90
N GLU A 228 35.22 -8.05 -6.84
CA GLU A 228 34.19 -9.08 -6.84
C GLU A 228 32.86 -8.53 -7.39
N LEU A 229 32.23 -9.29 -8.27
CA LEU A 229 30.93 -8.97 -8.85
C LEU A 229 29.91 -10.04 -8.43
N TYR A 230 28.73 -9.60 -8.05
CA TYR A 230 27.60 -10.48 -7.69
C TYR A 230 26.39 -10.08 -8.54
N VAL A 231 25.69 -11.06 -9.06
CA VAL A 231 24.41 -10.88 -9.74
C VAL A 231 23.30 -11.26 -8.78
N CYS A 232 22.33 -10.38 -8.59
CA CYS A 232 21.21 -10.56 -7.67
C CYS A 232 19.94 -10.82 -8.47
N GLY A 233 19.18 -11.83 -8.09
CA GLY A 233 17.97 -12.17 -8.84
C GLY A 233 17.26 -13.40 -8.28
N GLU A 234 16.40 -13.97 -9.11
CA GLU A 234 15.55 -15.10 -8.75
C GLU A 234 15.88 -16.32 -9.63
N GLU A 235 15.95 -17.49 -9.00
CA GLU A 235 16.06 -18.78 -9.67
C GLU A 235 15.08 -19.79 -9.03
N ASN A 236 14.15 -20.30 -9.82
CA ASN A 236 13.14 -21.26 -9.39
C ASN A 236 12.29 -20.82 -8.15
N GLY A 237 12.06 -19.52 -7.99
CA GLY A 237 11.34 -18.96 -6.84
C GLY A 237 12.22 -18.64 -5.62
N ASP A 238 13.52 -18.93 -5.69
CA ASP A 238 14.49 -18.56 -4.66
C ASP A 238 15.20 -17.26 -5.05
N ILE A 239 15.13 -16.25 -4.22
CA ILE A 239 15.84 -14.98 -4.38
C ILE A 239 17.22 -15.09 -3.74
N GLY A 240 18.23 -14.48 -4.38
CA GLY A 240 19.59 -14.49 -3.84
C GLY A 240 20.62 -13.87 -4.75
N LEU A 241 21.89 -14.12 -4.43
CA LEU A 241 23.04 -13.66 -5.22
C LEU A 241 23.87 -14.83 -5.72
N ARG A 242 24.52 -14.58 -6.87
CA ARG A 242 25.57 -15.43 -7.41
C ARG A 242 26.82 -14.60 -7.62
N SER A 243 27.97 -15.07 -7.19
CA SER A 243 29.25 -14.47 -7.61
C SER A 243 29.41 -14.61 -9.12
N PHE A 244 30.00 -13.61 -9.74
CA PHE A 244 30.29 -13.59 -11.16
C PHE A 244 31.82 -13.45 -11.37
N ASP A 245 32.42 -14.46 -11.96
CA ASP A 245 33.84 -14.49 -12.26
C ASP A 245 34.13 -13.81 -13.59
N MET A 246 34.82 -12.67 -13.56
CA MET A 246 35.12 -11.83 -14.73
C MET A 246 36.18 -12.40 -15.67
N GLU A 247 36.91 -13.44 -15.28
CA GLU A 247 37.93 -14.10 -16.16
C GLU A 247 37.32 -15.27 -16.91
N SER A 248 36.54 -16.10 -16.21
CA SER A 248 35.92 -17.30 -16.81
C SER A 248 34.48 -17.05 -17.27
N PHE A 249 33.90 -15.90 -16.90
CA PHE A 249 32.51 -15.52 -17.15
C PHE A 249 31.49 -16.53 -16.60
N ALA A 250 31.81 -17.12 -15.46
CA ALA A 250 30.98 -18.14 -14.82
C ALA A 250 30.22 -17.59 -13.61
N LEU A 251 28.97 -18.01 -13.50
CA LEU A 251 28.15 -17.76 -12.29
C LEU A 251 28.51 -18.79 -11.23
N GLY A 252 28.70 -18.32 -9.98
CA GLY A 252 28.85 -19.15 -8.80
C GLY A 252 27.54 -19.82 -8.37
N SER A 253 27.57 -20.49 -7.24
CA SER A 253 26.38 -21.06 -6.62
C SER A 253 25.44 -19.97 -6.12
N LEU A 254 24.12 -20.23 -6.13
CA LEU A 254 23.13 -19.33 -5.52
C LEU A 254 23.33 -19.30 -4.01
N VAL A 255 23.53 -18.12 -3.48
CA VAL A 255 23.46 -17.79 -2.05
C VAL A 255 22.08 -17.17 -1.81
N LYS A 256 21.18 -17.91 -1.16
CA LYS A 256 19.82 -17.45 -0.91
C LYS A 256 19.83 -16.33 0.11
N THR A 257 19.05 -15.30 -0.16
CA THR A 257 18.73 -14.23 0.82
C THR A 257 17.25 -14.30 1.18
N GLU A 258 16.88 -13.74 2.32
CA GLU A 258 15.47 -13.57 2.64
C GLU A 258 14.81 -12.64 1.62
N ALA A 259 13.60 -13.00 1.22
CA ALA A 259 12.84 -12.34 0.16
C ALA A 259 12.54 -10.87 0.47
N ASN A 260 12.23 -10.08 -0.57
CA ASN A 260 11.84 -8.68 -0.56
C ASN A 260 12.98 -7.68 -0.31
N CYS A 261 13.99 -7.71 -1.18
CA CYS A 261 14.95 -6.62 -1.26
C CYS A 261 14.70 -5.76 -2.51
N TYR A 262 14.77 -4.46 -2.33
CA TYR A 262 14.49 -3.47 -3.37
C TYR A 262 15.75 -2.80 -3.90
N GLY A 263 16.88 -2.96 -3.22
CA GLY A 263 18.16 -2.47 -3.64
C GLY A 263 19.30 -3.16 -2.89
N TYR A 264 20.36 -3.44 -3.63
CA TYR A 264 21.63 -3.92 -3.11
C TYR A 264 22.65 -2.81 -3.22
N TYR A 265 23.41 -2.56 -2.15
CA TYR A 265 24.37 -1.50 -2.08
C TYR A 265 25.69 -1.98 -1.49
N VAL A 266 26.77 -1.29 -1.82
CA VAL A 266 28.07 -1.56 -1.23
C VAL A 266 28.68 -0.24 -0.75
N SER A 267 29.21 -0.24 0.47
CA SER A 267 29.98 0.90 0.98
C SER A 267 31.34 0.96 0.31
N GLU A 268 32.00 2.13 0.40
CA GLU A 268 33.41 2.27 -0.01
C GLU A 268 34.35 1.31 0.74
N LYS A 269 33.95 0.82 1.91
CA LYS A 269 34.69 -0.19 2.68
C LYS A 269 34.43 -1.63 2.23
N GLY A 270 33.54 -1.82 1.24
CA GLY A 270 33.16 -3.13 0.73
C GLY A 270 32.15 -3.87 1.62
N GLU A 271 31.45 -3.19 2.52
CA GLU A 271 30.34 -3.74 3.28
C GLU A 271 29.09 -3.72 2.41
N ALA A 272 28.43 -4.87 2.25
CA ALA A 272 27.19 -4.99 1.49
C ALA A 272 25.98 -4.76 2.40
N PHE A 273 24.94 -4.11 1.88
CA PHE A 273 23.67 -3.90 2.56
C PHE A 273 22.48 -3.89 1.59
N LEU A 274 21.31 -4.19 2.12
CA LEU A 274 20.05 -4.30 1.40
C LEU A 274 19.05 -3.29 1.92
N SER A 275 18.30 -2.70 1.00
CA SER A 275 17.06 -2.01 1.33
C SER A 275 15.90 -3.00 1.33
N GLN A 276 15.18 -3.08 2.43
CA GLN A 276 13.99 -3.91 2.63
C GLN A 276 12.77 -3.04 2.97
N ASP A 277 11.58 -3.65 2.98
CA ASP A 277 10.30 -2.94 3.28
C ASP A 277 10.36 -2.06 4.53
N ASN A 278 10.97 -2.55 5.60
CA ASN A 278 10.94 -1.89 6.89
C ASN A 278 12.29 -1.29 7.33
N GLY A 279 13.36 -1.41 6.53
CA GLY A 279 14.65 -0.86 6.93
C GLY A 279 15.81 -1.19 6.01
N LEU A 280 17.00 -0.75 6.45
CA LEU A 280 18.27 -1.11 5.85
C LEU A 280 18.93 -2.21 6.69
N VAL A 281 19.44 -3.24 6.02
CA VAL A 281 20.11 -4.38 6.67
C VAL A 281 21.50 -4.58 6.08
N SER A 282 22.46 -5.01 6.87
CA SER A 282 23.74 -5.51 6.38
C SER A 282 23.56 -6.91 5.76
N LEU A 283 24.41 -7.26 4.79
CA LEU A 283 24.36 -8.54 4.09
C LEU A 283 25.72 -9.22 4.11
N ASP A 284 25.76 -10.46 4.62
CA ASP A 284 26.90 -11.35 4.34
C ASP A 284 26.71 -12.02 2.97
N VAL A 285 27.46 -11.58 1.97
CA VAL A 285 27.38 -12.10 0.60
C VAL A 285 27.76 -13.59 0.46
N ASN A 286 28.39 -14.18 1.47
CA ASN A 286 28.78 -15.60 1.45
C ASN A 286 27.71 -16.53 2.02
N THR A 287 26.94 -16.04 3.00
CA THR A 287 25.92 -16.85 3.70
C THR A 287 24.50 -16.42 3.33
N GLY A 288 24.30 -15.18 2.86
CA GLY A 288 22.99 -14.57 2.63
C GLY A 288 22.31 -14.08 3.91
N GLU A 289 22.97 -14.23 5.06
CA GLU A 289 22.44 -13.74 6.34
C GLU A 289 22.43 -12.22 6.39
N THR A 290 21.40 -11.66 7.01
CA THR A 290 21.20 -10.22 7.16
C THR A 290 21.11 -9.82 8.63
N GLU A 291 21.58 -8.61 8.96
CA GLU A 291 21.44 -8.00 10.28
C GLU A 291 20.89 -6.59 10.13
N SER A 292 19.87 -6.21 10.92
CA SER A 292 19.24 -4.90 10.86
C SER A 292 20.24 -3.80 11.22
N LEU A 293 20.36 -2.79 10.36
CA LEU A 293 21.11 -1.57 10.62
C LEU A 293 20.18 -0.54 11.27
N PHE A 294 19.08 -0.22 10.64
CA PHE A 294 18.01 0.64 11.16
C PHE A 294 16.70 0.41 10.40
N LYS A 295 15.59 0.74 11.05
CA LYS A 295 14.25 0.73 10.42
C LYS A 295 13.94 2.10 9.82
N TRP A 296 13.26 2.13 8.65
CA TRP A 296 12.93 3.39 7.98
C TRP A 296 12.13 4.32 8.89
N LEU A 297 11.11 3.82 9.57
CA LEU A 297 10.28 4.62 10.46
C LEU A 297 11.05 5.22 11.66
N GLU A 298 12.13 4.57 12.08
CA GLU A 298 12.98 5.06 13.18
C GLU A 298 13.76 6.31 12.80
N VAL A 299 14.20 6.37 11.54
CA VAL A 299 15.08 7.43 11.03
C VAL A 299 14.37 8.39 10.08
N ALA A 300 13.18 8.08 9.58
CA ALA A 300 12.49 8.87 8.58
C ALA A 300 12.14 10.28 9.09
N THR A 301 12.36 11.26 8.23
CA THR A 301 12.01 12.67 8.44
C THR A 301 10.72 13.05 7.70
N SER A 302 10.26 12.21 6.80
CA SER A 302 8.99 12.36 6.07
C SER A 302 8.41 11.00 5.69
N LEU A 303 7.14 10.98 5.27
CA LEU A 303 6.47 9.77 4.82
C LEU A 303 7.14 9.15 3.57
N GLU A 304 7.70 9.97 2.69
CA GLU A 304 8.47 9.51 1.53
C GLU A 304 9.61 8.58 1.95
N PHE A 305 10.32 8.89 3.03
CA PHE A 305 11.40 8.05 3.54
C PHE A 305 10.93 6.84 4.35
N ALA A 306 9.71 6.87 4.88
CA ALA A 306 9.16 5.76 5.64
C ALA A 306 8.60 4.64 4.76
N GLN A 307 8.23 4.97 3.52
CA GLN A 307 7.52 4.06 2.61
C GLN A 307 8.33 3.63 1.41
N GLU A 308 9.15 4.53 0.88
CA GLU A 308 9.87 4.22 -0.33
C GLU A 308 11.12 3.42 0.01
N MET A 309 11.21 2.31 -0.63
CA MET A 309 12.36 1.46 -0.83
C MET A 309 13.48 2.28 -1.41
N GLY A 310 14.20 2.94 -0.51
CA GLY A 310 15.10 4.00 -0.88
C GLY A 310 16.41 3.49 -1.47
N MET A 311 16.95 4.29 -2.35
CA MET A 311 18.35 4.23 -2.64
C MET A 311 19.13 4.55 -1.36
N ALA A 312 20.21 3.81 -1.11
CA ALA A 312 21.08 4.04 0.03
C ALA A 312 22.54 3.96 -0.41
N VAL A 313 23.35 4.92 0.00
CA VAL A 313 24.80 4.89 -0.19
C VAL A 313 25.48 5.27 1.11
N GLN A 314 26.65 4.72 1.41
CA GLN A 314 27.37 4.97 2.65
C GLN A 314 28.71 5.64 2.38
N SER A 315 28.99 6.73 3.08
CA SER A 315 30.28 7.41 3.02
C SER A 315 31.35 6.66 3.81
N ALA A 316 32.62 6.99 3.53
CA ALA A 316 33.76 6.49 4.29
C ALA A 316 33.70 6.84 5.80
N ALA A 317 32.97 7.90 6.16
CA ALA A 317 32.72 8.29 7.56
C ALA A 317 31.69 7.40 8.26
N GLY A 318 30.90 6.63 7.51
CA GLY A 318 29.85 5.74 8.02
C GLY A 318 28.45 6.37 8.03
N ASP A 319 28.29 7.57 7.48
CA ASP A 319 26.98 8.18 7.27
C ASP A 319 26.30 7.53 6.06
N TYR A 320 25.01 7.23 6.19
CA TYR A 320 24.17 6.78 5.07
C TYR A 320 23.44 7.98 4.46
N TYR A 321 23.35 7.99 3.14
CA TYR A 321 22.54 8.93 2.38
C TYR A 321 21.45 8.14 1.69
N THR A 322 20.19 8.45 1.98
CA THR A 322 19.02 7.71 1.48
C THR A 322 18.07 8.64 0.76
N ALA A 323 17.41 8.13 -0.27
CA ALA A 323 16.38 8.83 -1.01
C ALA A 323 15.45 7.80 -1.69
N GLY A 324 14.15 8.05 -1.71
CA GLY A 324 13.21 7.30 -2.56
C GLY A 324 13.30 7.75 -4.03
N ILE A 325 12.72 6.94 -4.94
CA ILE A 325 12.71 7.20 -6.38
C ILE A 325 11.83 8.41 -6.69
N SER A 326 11.95 9.51 -6.36
CA SER A 326 11.22 10.76 -6.62
C SER A 326 11.19 11.65 -5.37
N SER A 327 11.97 11.30 -4.35
CA SER A 327 12.08 12.10 -3.14
C SER A 327 12.52 13.52 -3.46
N ARG A 328 11.91 14.48 -2.79
CA ARG A 328 12.19 15.91 -2.95
C ARG A 328 13.45 16.38 -2.25
N ASN A 329 14.05 15.50 -1.47
CA ASN A 329 15.30 15.75 -0.73
C ASN A 329 16.03 14.43 -0.50
N ILE A 330 17.24 14.52 0.06
CA ILE A 330 18.03 13.37 0.50
C ILE A 330 18.05 13.39 2.02
N GLN A 331 17.97 12.21 2.63
CA GLN A 331 18.10 12.06 4.06
C GLN A 331 19.49 11.51 4.40
N LYS A 332 20.22 12.23 5.23
CA LYS A 332 21.46 11.75 5.83
C LYS A 332 21.15 11.08 7.16
N VAL A 333 21.58 9.85 7.33
CA VAL A 333 21.38 9.03 8.53
C VAL A 333 22.76 8.74 9.14
N SER A 334 23.01 9.24 10.33
CA SER A 334 24.31 9.14 10.99
C SER A 334 24.23 8.32 12.27
N PRO A 335 25.19 7.39 12.52
CA PRO A 335 25.29 6.69 13.79
C PRO A 335 25.45 7.69 14.96
N SER A 336 24.68 7.50 16.02
CA SER A 336 24.68 8.39 17.19
C SER A 336 24.27 7.66 18.46
N LEU A 337 24.33 8.33 19.58
CA LEU A 337 23.62 7.92 20.80
C LEU A 337 22.26 8.59 20.81
N VAL A 338 21.20 7.81 20.99
CA VAL A 338 19.82 8.27 21.07
C VAL A 338 19.20 7.88 22.41
N LYS A 339 18.15 8.58 22.85
CA LYS A 339 17.40 8.22 24.05
C LYS A 339 16.75 6.84 23.84
N ASP A 340 16.94 5.94 24.80
CA ASP A 340 16.18 4.68 24.84
C ASP A 340 14.70 4.99 25.13
N ARG A 341 13.80 4.51 24.28
CA ARG A 341 12.35 4.73 24.37
C ARG A 341 11.64 3.38 24.37
N GLU A 342 10.60 3.27 25.17
CA GLU A 342 9.76 2.08 25.16
C GLU A 342 9.07 1.89 23.80
N LEU A 343 8.96 0.63 23.37
CA LEU A 343 8.42 0.29 22.07
C LEU A 343 6.91 0.04 22.16
N ILE A 344 6.16 0.68 21.25
CA ILE A 344 4.80 0.30 20.91
C ILE A 344 4.89 -0.50 19.61
N ARG A 345 4.68 -1.81 19.68
CA ARG A 345 4.75 -2.71 18.52
C ARG A 345 3.42 -2.68 17.78
N LEU A 346 3.45 -2.22 16.55
CA LEU A 346 2.32 -2.18 15.63
C LEU A 346 2.49 -3.20 14.52
N TRP A 347 1.59 -4.15 14.44
CA TRP A 347 1.47 -5.08 13.32
C TRP A 347 0.39 -4.62 12.37
N GLY A 348 0.77 -4.28 11.12
CA GLY A 348 -0.15 -3.66 10.17
C GLY A 348 0.09 -4.04 8.71
N VAL A 349 -0.61 -3.33 7.86
CA VAL A 349 -0.46 -3.35 6.39
C VAL A 349 0.04 -1.98 5.93
N SER A 350 0.47 -1.86 4.68
CA SER A 350 0.89 -0.57 4.14
C SER A 350 -0.28 0.44 4.15
N ASP A 351 -0.32 1.28 5.19
CA ASP A 351 -1.34 2.31 5.43
C ASP A 351 -0.64 3.66 5.65
N LEU A 352 -0.85 4.58 4.70
CA LEU A 352 -0.19 5.89 4.69
C LEU A 352 -0.57 6.77 5.88
N GLY A 353 -1.82 6.73 6.28
CA GLY A 353 -2.33 7.51 7.41
C GLY A 353 -1.70 7.07 8.73
N ILE A 354 -1.62 5.77 8.94
CA ILE A 354 -0.97 5.17 10.13
C ILE A 354 0.54 5.43 10.12
N LEU A 355 1.21 5.29 8.98
CA LEU A 355 2.64 5.57 8.88
C LEU A 355 2.94 7.05 9.14
N ASN A 356 2.12 7.97 8.64
CA ASN A 356 2.28 9.40 8.92
C ASN A 356 2.03 9.73 10.40
N ALA A 357 1.02 9.12 11.01
CA ALA A 357 0.78 9.23 12.45
C ALA A 357 1.97 8.69 13.27
N ALA A 358 2.57 7.57 12.85
CA ALA A 358 3.73 6.98 13.52
C ALA A 358 4.98 7.87 13.40
N LEU A 359 5.24 8.45 12.23
CA LEU A 359 6.30 9.45 12.06
C LEU A 359 6.14 10.63 13.01
N ARG A 360 4.94 11.18 13.07
CA ARG A 360 4.63 12.31 13.95
C ARG A 360 4.77 11.93 15.42
N PHE A 361 4.25 10.76 15.81
CA PHE A 361 4.40 10.25 17.17
C PHE A 361 5.88 10.09 17.53
N ASN A 362 6.66 9.41 16.67
CA ASN A 362 8.07 9.15 16.89
C ASN A 362 8.93 10.44 16.95
N SER A 363 8.52 11.49 16.25
CA SER A 363 9.21 12.79 16.27
C SER A 363 8.87 13.65 17.49
N THR A 364 7.74 13.41 18.16
CA THR A 364 7.23 14.28 19.24
C THR A 364 7.16 13.60 20.60
N ASN A 365 7.10 12.28 20.66
CA ASN A 365 7.03 11.54 21.92
C ASN A 365 8.43 11.24 22.46
N GLU A 366 8.69 11.60 23.70
CA GLU A 366 10.00 11.43 24.32
C GLU A 366 10.19 10.07 24.99
N ASP A 367 9.11 9.40 25.38
CA ASP A 367 9.15 8.19 26.20
C ASP A 367 8.88 6.91 25.41
N TYR A 368 8.06 7.01 24.36
CA TYR A 368 7.67 5.90 23.51
C TYR A 368 8.03 6.13 22.05
N ARG A 369 8.23 5.02 21.31
CA ARG A 369 8.27 5.04 19.85
C ARG A 369 7.44 3.89 19.28
N VAL A 370 6.77 4.14 18.16
CA VAL A 370 6.07 3.09 17.40
C VAL A 370 7.06 2.37 16.50
N GLU A 371 7.07 1.06 16.60
CA GLU A 371 7.75 0.16 15.68
C GLU A 371 6.70 -0.55 14.83
N TYR A 372 6.80 -0.39 13.51
CA TYR A 372 5.85 -0.90 12.54
C TYR A 372 6.40 -2.15 11.86
N GLU A 373 5.60 -3.22 11.85
CA GLU A 373 5.90 -4.47 11.18
C GLU A 373 4.76 -4.83 10.22
N LEU A 374 5.11 -5.19 8.96
CA LEU A 374 4.14 -5.65 7.99
C LEU A 374 3.73 -7.10 8.26
N ILE A 375 2.43 -7.34 8.39
CA ILE A 375 1.88 -8.69 8.54
C ILE A 375 1.92 -9.40 7.20
N GLY A 376 2.54 -10.58 7.15
CA GLY A 376 2.48 -11.46 5.99
C GLY A 376 3.33 -11.04 4.80
N SER A 377 4.31 -10.14 4.98
CA SER A 377 5.25 -9.80 3.93
C SER A 377 5.96 -11.07 3.44
N GLY A 378 5.71 -11.43 2.18
CA GLY A 378 6.34 -12.58 1.53
C GLY A 378 5.63 -13.94 1.63
N HIS A 379 4.55 -14.09 2.40
CA HIS A 379 3.78 -15.32 2.50
C HIS A 379 2.28 -15.03 2.58
N GLU A 380 1.47 -15.75 1.82
CA GLU A 380 0.01 -15.72 1.96
C GLU A 380 -0.39 -16.50 3.23
N LEU A 381 -0.45 -15.79 4.37
CA LEU A 381 -0.96 -16.36 5.63
C LEU A 381 -2.49 -16.29 5.66
N SER A 382 -3.11 -17.34 6.17
CA SER A 382 -4.54 -17.33 6.49
C SER A 382 -4.82 -16.47 7.72
N GLN A 383 -6.04 -15.95 7.85
CA GLN A 383 -6.48 -15.21 9.04
C GLN A 383 -6.24 -15.96 10.34
N GLN A 384 -6.39 -17.30 10.33
CA GLN A 384 -6.14 -18.14 11.50
C GLN A 384 -4.66 -18.21 11.86
N GLU A 385 -3.77 -18.30 10.87
CA GLU A 385 -2.31 -18.30 11.12
C GLU A 385 -1.85 -16.95 11.66
N ILE A 386 -2.39 -15.86 11.14
CA ILE A 386 -2.13 -14.49 11.66
C ILE A 386 -2.60 -14.38 13.12
N LEU A 387 -3.80 -14.86 13.44
CA LEU A 387 -4.30 -14.87 14.81
C LEU A 387 -3.39 -15.66 15.76
N GLU A 388 -2.88 -16.84 15.34
CA GLU A 388 -1.95 -17.65 16.14
C GLU A 388 -0.65 -16.88 16.41
N LEU A 389 -0.10 -16.17 15.41
CA LEU A 389 1.08 -15.32 15.57
C LEU A 389 0.82 -14.15 16.52
N VAL A 390 -0.32 -13.45 16.38
CA VAL A 390 -0.72 -12.35 17.28
C VAL A 390 -0.81 -12.83 18.74
N LEU A 391 -1.39 -14.01 18.97
CA LEU A 391 -1.50 -14.57 20.32
C LEU A 391 -0.15 -15.01 20.91
N GLN A 392 0.80 -15.41 20.06
CA GLN A 392 2.16 -15.78 20.45
C GLN A 392 3.02 -14.55 20.76
N ASP A 393 3.11 -13.59 19.84
CA ASP A 393 4.05 -12.47 19.91
C ASP A 393 3.50 -11.25 20.65
N ARG A 394 2.18 -11.14 20.77
CA ARG A 394 1.46 -10.10 21.52
C ARG A 394 1.96 -8.69 21.24
N PRO A 395 1.86 -8.19 20.00
CA PRO A 395 2.11 -6.78 19.74
C PRO A 395 1.12 -5.89 20.50
N ASP A 396 1.37 -4.60 20.58
CA ASP A 396 0.46 -3.67 21.29
C ASP A 396 -0.76 -3.32 20.44
N ILE A 397 -0.55 -3.11 19.14
CA ILE A 397 -1.57 -2.72 18.17
C ILE A 397 -1.54 -3.70 17.00
N VAL A 398 -2.72 -4.09 16.53
CA VAL A 398 -2.86 -5.02 15.41
C VAL A 398 -3.87 -4.48 14.40
N TYR A 399 -3.52 -4.62 13.12
CA TYR A 399 -4.44 -4.45 12.02
C TYR A 399 -5.51 -5.56 12.03
N THR A 400 -6.76 -5.19 12.27
CA THR A 400 -7.86 -6.14 12.48
C THR A 400 -8.35 -6.80 11.21
N GLY A 401 -8.14 -6.16 10.07
CA GLY A 401 -8.57 -6.66 8.76
C GLY A 401 -7.99 -8.01 8.34
N SER A 402 -6.86 -8.40 8.94
CA SER A 402 -6.24 -9.71 8.71
C SER A 402 -6.67 -10.78 9.73
N LEU A 403 -7.61 -10.48 10.63
CA LEU A 403 -8.06 -11.39 11.67
C LEU A 403 -9.47 -11.93 11.41
N PRO A 404 -9.82 -13.11 11.94
CA PRO A 404 -11.20 -13.58 11.95
C PRO A 404 -12.10 -12.58 12.70
N GLN A 405 -13.27 -12.28 12.13
CA GLN A 405 -14.18 -11.25 12.66
C GLN A 405 -14.56 -11.48 14.12
N ASN A 406 -14.81 -12.73 14.52
CA ASN A 406 -15.18 -13.10 15.88
C ASN A 406 -14.06 -12.89 16.90
N SER A 407 -12.80 -12.75 16.49
CA SER A 407 -11.69 -12.46 17.41
C SER A 407 -11.68 -11.00 17.88
N ILE A 408 -12.28 -10.08 17.11
CA ILE A 408 -12.24 -8.65 17.36
C ILE A 408 -13.04 -8.29 18.61
N ASP A 409 -14.26 -8.81 18.74
CA ASP A 409 -15.16 -8.51 19.86
C ASP A 409 -15.21 -9.61 20.94
N ALA A 410 -14.31 -10.61 20.87
CA ALA A 410 -14.20 -11.71 21.82
C ALA A 410 -13.29 -11.42 23.06
N GLY A 411 -12.94 -10.15 23.27
CA GLY A 411 -12.08 -9.72 24.38
C GLY A 411 -10.58 -9.78 24.08
N LEU A 412 -10.19 -9.97 22.82
CA LEU A 412 -8.80 -9.87 22.38
C LEU A 412 -8.31 -8.41 22.41
N PHE A 413 -9.22 -7.46 22.14
CA PHE A 413 -8.95 -6.02 22.09
C PHE A 413 -9.62 -5.26 23.22
N VAL A 414 -9.10 -4.10 23.57
CA VAL A 414 -9.72 -3.19 24.52
C VAL A 414 -10.88 -2.44 23.89
N ASP A 415 -11.88 -2.09 24.69
CA ASP A 415 -12.91 -1.13 24.29
C ASP A 415 -12.31 0.28 24.24
N LEU A 416 -12.35 0.92 23.07
CA LEU A 416 -11.78 2.25 22.83
C LEU A 416 -12.73 3.39 23.23
N LEU A 417 -14.04 3.14 23.48
CA LEU A 417 -14.98 4.19 23.88
C LEU A 417 -14.57 4.91 25.16
N PRO A 418 -14.11 4.25 26.24
CA PRO A 418 -13.61 4.92 27.43
C PRO A 418 -12.40 5.83 27.17
N TYR A 419 -11.53 5.47 26.21
CA TYR A 419 -10.38 6.30 25.83
C TYR A 419 -10.83 7.56 25.09
N ILE A 420 -11.78 7.43 24.13
CA ILE A 420 -12.39 8.56 23.43
C ILE A 420 -13.11 9.50 24.43
N ASP A 421 -13.86 8.93 25.38
CA ASP A 421 -14.61 9.71 26.37
C ASP A 421 -13.71 10.46 27.37
N ALA A 422 -12.49 9.98 27.58
CA ALA A 422 -11.49 10.58 28.48
C ALA A 422 -10.50 11.51 27.76
N ASP A 423 -10.47 11.51 26.43
CA ASP A 423 -9.52 12.30 25.64
C ASP A 423 -9.93 13.79 25.62
N GLU A 424 -8.92 14.68 25.72
CA GLU A 424 -9.16 16.13 25.67
C GLU A 424 -9.13 16.71 24.24
N SER A 425 -8.61 15.95 23.28
CA SER A 425 -8.38 16.38 21.89
C SER A 425 -9.38 15.83 20.89
N ILE A 426 -10.04 14.72 21.22
CA ILE A 426 -11.04 14.07 20.38
C ILE A 426 -12.19 13.54 21.24
N SER A 427 -13.41 13.66 20.75
CA SER A 427 -14.64 13.20 21.41
C SER A 427 -15.52 12.43 20.42
N ARG A 428 -16.55 11.75 20.90
CA ARG A 428 -17.54 11.09 20.02
C ARG A 428 -18.22 12.06 19.05
N GLU A 429 -18.34 13.34 19.43
CA GLU A 429 -18.96 14.38 18.59
C GLU A 429 -18.10 14.74 17.35
N ASP A 430 -16.81 14.43 17.36
CA ASP A 430 -15.90 14.66 16.25
C ASP A 430 -16.07 13.62 15.15
N PHE A 431 -16.59 12.44 15.47
CA PHE A 431 -16.89 11.40 14.49
C PHE A 431 -18.16 11.70 13.70
N ILE A 432 -18.23 11.18 12.49
CA ILE A 432 -19.48 11.08 11.73
C ILE A 432 -20.38 10.09 12.48
N GLU A 433 -21.46 10.58 13.08
CA GLU A 433 -22.29 9.82 14.02
C GLU A 433 -22.73 8.43 13.49
N PRO A 434 -23.32 8.29 12.28
CA PRO A 434 -23.71 6.96 11.79
C PRO A 434 -22.51 6.04 11.52
N VAL A 435 -21.33 6.59 11.19
CA VAL A 435 -20.10 5.79 11.03
C VAL A 435 -19.67 5.24 12.39
N LEU A 436 -19.58 6.09 13.42
CA LEU A 436 -19.21 5.63 14.77
C LEU A 436 -20.18 4.59 15.30
N GLU A 437 -21.49 4.82 15.16
CA GLU A 437 -22.52 3.88 15.61
C GLU A 437 -22.41 2.53 14.90
N SER A 438 -22.10 2.53 13.60
CA SER A 438 -21.96 1.29 12.83
C SER A 438 -20.71 0.47 13.19
N MET A 439 -19.69 1.07 13.81
CA MET A 439 -18.49 0.40 14.32
C MET A 439 -18.67 -0.19 15.73
N ILE A 440 -19.67 0.26 16.49
CA ILE A 440 -19.91 -0.22 17.87
C ILE A 440 -20.53 -1.61 17.81
N ARG A 441 -19.92 -2.58 18.52
CA ARG A 441 -20.36 -3.98 18.62
C ARG A 441 -20.41 -4.42 20.07
N LYS A 442 -21.44 -5.17 20.44
CA LYS A 442 -21.63 -5.63 21.84
C LYS A 442 -21.47 -4.47 22.86
N GLY A 443 -21.81 -3.24 22.44
CA GLY A 443 -21.74 -2.04 23.27
C GLY A 443 -20.35 -1.41 23.42
N GLY A 444 -19.32 -1.88 22.72
CA GLY A 444 -17.94 -1.37 22.75
C GLY A 444 -17.39 -1.09 21.35
N LEU A 445 -16.29 -0.33 21.27
CA LEU A 445 -15.52 -0.07 20.06
C LEU A 445 -14.18 -0.81 20.19
N TYR A 446 -14.05 -1.97 19.54
CA TYR A 446 -12.87 -2.83 19.67
C TYR A 446 -11.85 -2.69 18.54
N GLU A 447 -12.27 -2.03 17.48
CA GLU A 447 -11.41 -1.63 16.38
C GLU A 447 -11.70 -0.18 15.98
N LEU A 448 -10.66 0.57 15.67
CA LEU A 448 -10.74 1.91 15.15
C LEU A 448 -10.51 1.86 13.64
N LEU A 449 -11.55 2.11 12.86
CA LEU A 449 -11.39 2.40 11.44
C LEU A 449 -10.93 3.85 11.29
N THR A 450 -9.93 4.10 10.48
CA THR A 450 -9.50 5.46 10.13
C THR A 450 -10.30 6.01 8.96
N GLN A 451 -10.79 5.11 8.10
CA GLN A 451 -11.63 5.39 6.94
C GLN A 451 -12.68 4.30 6.77
N VAL A 452 -13.78 4.64 6.16
CA VAL A 452 -14.81 3.71 5.70
C VAL A 452 -15.10 3.93 4.24
N ASP A 453 -15.71 2.95 3.60
CA ASP A 453 -16.23 3.11 2.26
C ASP A 453 -17.75 2.89 2.24
N VAL A 454 -18.42 3.14 1.10
CA VAL A 454 -19.86 2.94 0.96
C VAL A 454 -20.15 2.00 -0.20
N LEU A 455 -20.94 0.97 0.08
CA LEU A 455 -21.60 0.14 -0.91
C LEU A 455 -22.94 0.74 -1.24
N SER A 456 -23.21 1.05 -2.50
CA SER A 456 -24.46 1.62 -2.95
C SER A 456 -24.75 1.26 -4.40
N LEU A 457 -25.93 1.64 -4.89
CA LEU A 457 -26.29 1.60 -6.29
C LEU A 457 -26.60 3.02 -6.74
N THR A 458 -25.90 3.50 -7.76
CA THR A 458 -26.24 4.76 -8.45
C THR A 458 -27.11 4.50 -9.67
N VAL A 459 -27.92 5.47 -10.02
CA VAL A 459 -28.83 5.41 -11.17
C VAL A 459 -28.86 6.79 -11.85
N ARG A 460 -29.19 6.83 -13.14
CA ARG A 460 -29.47 8.11 -13.81
C ARG A 460 -30.57 8.87 -13.07
N ALA A 461 -30.34 10.15 -12.82
CA ALA A 461 -31.25 10.95 -11.99
C ALA A 461 -32.70 10.96 -12.49
N GLU A 462 -32.91 10.99 -13.81
CA GLU A 462 -34.26 10.97 -14.41
C GLU A 462 -35.00 9.63 -14.27
N LEU A 463 -34.27 8.55 -13.90
CA LEU A 463 -34.86 7.23 -13.69
C LEU A 463 -35.14 6.93 -12.22
N PHE A 464 -34.69 7.78 -11.30
CA PHE A 464 -34.89 7.56 -9.87
C PHE A 464 -36.22 8.12 -9.39
N PRO A 465 -37.20 7.27 -9.00
CA PRO A 465 -38.53 7.73 -8.57
C PRO A 465 -38.55 8.24 -7.12
N GLY A 466 -37.41 8.18 -6.44
CA GLY A 466 -37.28 8.38 -4.99
C GLY A 466 -37.27 7.06 -4.23
N ARG A 467 -36.61 7.03 -3.06
CA ARG A 467 -36.34 5.81 -2.29
C ARG A 467 -37.57 4.95 -2.01
N LYS A 468 -38.71 5.59 -1.70
CA LYS A 468 -39.95 4.88 -1.37
C LYS A 468 -40.50 4.02 -2.52
N ASP A 469 -40.32 4.49 -3.75
CA ASP A 469 -40.81 3.84 -4.95
C ASP A 469 -39.71 3.07 -5.70
N TRP A 470 -38.50 3.00 -5.14
CA TRP A 470 -37.34 2.27 -5.65
C TRP A 470 -37.43 0.80 -5.22
N THR A 471 -38.31 0.05 -5.89
CA THR A 471 -38.60 -1.36 -5.63
C THR A 471 -37.98 -2.25 -6.71
N MET A 472 -37.85 -3.56 -6.42
CA MET A 472 -37.40 -4.53 -7.42
C MET A 472 -38.33 -4.56 -8.64
N ASP A 473 -39.66 -4.46 -8.44
CA ASP A 473 -40.60 -4.38 -9.55
C ASP A 473 -40.31 -3.19 -10.48
N TYR A 474 -40.01 -2.03 -9.89
CA TYR A 474 -39.65 -0.83 -10.65
C TYR A 474 -38.34 -1.03 -11.42
N VAL A 475 -37.33 -1.59 -10.77
CA VAL A 475 -35.99 -1.81 -11.39
C VAL A 475 -36.11 -2.83 -12.53
N GLU A 476 -36.84 -3.93 -12.35
CA GLU A 476 -37.09 -4.92 -13.39
C GLU A 476 -37.83 -4.32 -14.58
N GLU A 477 -38.87 -3.50 -14.33
CA GLU A 477 -39.61 -2.77 -15.38
C GLU A 477 -38.70 -1.78 -16.11
N MET A 478 -37.87 -1.03 -15.39
CA MET A 478 -36.91 -0.08 -15.97
C MET A 478 -35.91 -0.81 -16.90
N ILE A 479 -35.37 -1.94 -16.45
CA ILE A 479 -34.46 -2.77 -17.27
C ILE A 479 -35.16 -3.31 -18.51
N ALA A 480 -36.39 -3.82 -18.36
CA ALA A 480 -37.19 -4.39 -19.47
C ALA A 480 -37.52 -3.32 -20.53
N ASN A 481 -37.77 -2.09 -20.10
CA ASN A 481 -38.16 -0.97 -20.98
C ASN A 481 -36.98 -0.15 -21.53
N ARG A 482 -35.75 -0.52 -21.21
CA ARG A 482 -34.57 0.24 -21.67
C ARG A 482 -34.45 0.27 -23.19
N PRO A 483 -33.84 1.30 -23.76
CA PRO A 483 -33.57 1.36 -25.20
C PRO A 483 -32.75 0.14 -25.66
N THR A 484 -33.05 -0.34 -26.86
CA THR A 484 -32.34 -1.50 -27.41
C THR A 484 -30.87 -1.23 -27.59
N GLY A 485 -30.02 -2.07 -26.96
CA GLY A 485 -28.57 -1.96 -27.01
C GLY A 485 -27.96 -1.11 -25.88
N GLU A 486 -28.78 -0.50 -25.02
CA GLU A 486 -28.28 0.23 -23.85
C GLU A 486 -27.93 -0.76 -22.73
N PRO A 487 -26.68 -0.75 -22.18
CA PRO A 487 -26.27 -1.67 -21.13
C PRO A 487 -26.90 -1.30 -19.78
N VAL A 488 -27.09 -2.28 -18.91
CA VAL A 488 -27.57 -2.04 -17.55
C VAL A 488 -26.45 -1.45 -16.71
N TYR A 489 -25.25 -2.05 -16.77
CA TYR A 489 -24.06 -1.65 -16.05
C TYR A 489 -22.89 -1.39 -16.99
N PHE A 490 -21.89 -0.68 -16.51
CA PHE A 490 -20.61 -0.53 -17.19
C PHE A 490 -19.84 -1.86 -17.23
N TRP A 491 -18.87 -1.99 -18.13
CA TRP A 491 -18.08 -3.21 -18.29
C TRP A 491 -17.39 -3.63 -16.98
N HIS A 492 -17.04 -4.92 -16.86
CA HIS A 492 -16.53 -5.55 -15.62
C HIS A 492 -17.52 -5.63 -14.45
N ARG A 493 -18.78 -5.21 -14.62
CA ARG A 493 -19.87 -5.48 -13.67
C ARG A 493 -20.61 -6.73 -14.11
N ASP A 494 -19.96 -7.87 -13.98
CA ASP A 494 -20.51 -9.17 -14.36
C ASP A 494 -21.33 -9.80 -13.21
N GLN A 495 -21.88 -10.98 -13.47
CA GLN A 495 -22.66 -11.71 -12.48
C GLN A 495 -21.87 -12.02 -11.20
N LYS A 496 -20.56 -12.32 -11.33
CA LYS A 496 -19.70 -12.60 -10.19
C LYS A 496 -19.52 -11.37 -9.32
N TYR A 497 -19.26 -10.22 -9.93
CA TYR A 497 -19.14 -8.94 -9.23
C TYR A 497 -20.44 -8.61 -8.47
N MET A 498 -21.60 -8.74 -9.10
CA MET A 498 -22.89 -8.46 -8.46
C MET A 498 -23.21 -9.46 -7.35
N LEU A 499 -22.78 -10.71 -7.48
CA LEU A 499 -22.91 -11.71 -6.41
C LEU A 499 -22.01 -11.36 -5.21
N ASP A 500 -20.77 -10.93 -5.44
CA ASP A 500 -19.88 -10.48 -4.36
C ASP A 500 -20.49 -9.30 -3.60
N MET A 501 -21.06 -8.32 -4.31
CA MET A 501 -21.80 -7.23 -3.67
C MET A 501 -22.99 -7.72 -2.85
N LEU A 502 -23.80 -8.64 -3.39
CA LEU A 502 -24.92 -9.22 -2.65
C LEU A 502 -24.44 -9.98 -1.40
N CYS A 503 -23.32 -10.69 -1.47
CA CYS A 503 -22.73 -11.35 -0.30
C CYS A 503 -22.34 -10.34 0.78
N ARG A 504 -21.74 -9.22 0.39
CA ARG A 504 -21.34 -8.15 1.33
C ARG A 504 -22.53 -7.51 2.00
N ILE A 505 -23.50 -6.99 1.25
CA ILE A 505 -24.69 -6.35 1.83
C ILE A 505 -25.49 -7.33 2.70
N SER A 506 -25.44 -8.63 2.39
CA SER A 506 -26.13 -9.66 3.15
C SER A 506 -25.64 -9.75 4.60
N SER A 507 -24.38 -9.47 4.87
CA SER A 507 -23.82 -9.47 6.22
C SER A 507 -24.41 -8.37 7.12
N GLY A 508 -24.83 -7.24 6.53
CA GLY A 508 -25.46 -6.12 7.26
C GLY A 508 -26.98 -6.10 7.17
N GLU A 509 -27.58 -6.80 6.19
CA GLU A 509 -29.05 -6.79 5.98
C GLU A 509 -29.76 -8.01 6.55
N TYR A 510 -29.16 -9.20 6.39
CA TYR A 510 -29.81 -10.47 6.72
C TYR A 510 -29.19 -11.20 7.91
N VAL A 511 -28.17 -10.64 8.54
CA VAL A 511 -27.48 -11.24 9.69
C VAL A 511 -27.51 -10.29 10.89
N ASP A 512 -27.97 -10.80 12.01
CA ASP A 512 -27.80 -10.18 13.33
C ASP A 512 -26.66 -10.91 14.06
N TRP A 513 -25.47 -10.35 13.96
CA TRP A 513 -24.26 -10.90 14.56
C TRP A 513 -24.28 -10.88 16.09
N GLU A 514 -25.01 -9.94 16.69
CA GLU A 514 -25.13 -9.84 18.16
C GLU A 514 -26.08 -10.91 18.71
N ALA A 515 -27.21 -11.14 18.01
CA ALA A 515 -28.17 -12.17 18.39
C ALA A 515 -27.77 -13.58 17.90
N GLY A 516 -26.78 -13.69 17.01
CA GLY A 516 -26.39 -14.97 16.40
C GLY A 516 -27.45 -15.55 15.48
N THR A 517 -28.20 -14.71 14.77
CA THR A 517 -29.33 -15.14 13.92
C THR A 517 -29.21 -14.58 12.50
N CYS A 518 -29.85 -15.25 11.55
CA CYS A 518 -29.96 -14.75 10.17
C CYS A 518 -31.34 -15.06 9.56
N SER A 519 -31.70 -14.33 8.50
CA SER A 519 -33.04 -14.35 7.90
C SER A 519 -33.02 -14.38 6.36
N PHE A 520 -32.23 -15.26 5.75
CA PHE A 520 -32.09 -15.38 4.31
C PHE A 520 -33.38 -15.95 3.63
N ASP A 521 -34.18 -16.73 4.34
CA ASP A 521 -35.45 -17.31 3.85
C ASP A 521 -36.65 -16.40 4.10
N GLU A 522 -36.43 -15.24 4.68
CA GLU A 522 -37.43 -14.19 4.87
C GLU A 522 -37.08 -12.96 4.02
N GLY A 523 -38.05 -12.09 3.72
CA GLY A 523 -37.82 -10.86 2.97
C GLY A 523 -37.43 -11.07 1.51
N ASP A 524 -36.61 -10.17 0.98
CA ASP A 524 -36.36 -10.03 -0.46
C ASP A 524 -35.02 -10.64 -0.93
N PHE A 525 -34.26 -11.34 -0.08
CA PHE A 525 -33.00 -11.98 -0.47
C PHE A 525 -33.16 -12.88 -1.72
N ALA A 526 -34.21 -13.69 -1.77
CA ALA A 526 -34.50 -14.54 -2.93
C ALA A 526 -34.68 -13.73 -4.23
N ARG A 527 -35.34 -12.56 -4.14
CA ARG A 527 -35.54 -11.68 -5.31
C ARG A 527 -34.22 -11.02 -5.73
N LEU A 528 -33.39 -10.56 -4.78
CA LEU A 528 -32.10 -10.01 -5.09
C LEU A 528 -31.14 -11.04 -5.70
N LEU A 529 -31.18 -12.29 -5.22
CA LEU A 529 -30.39 -13.39 -5.80
C LEU A 529 -30.88 -13.74 -7.22
N GLN A 530 -32.22 -13.76 -7.46
CA GLN A 530 -32.79 -13.95 -8.79
C GLN A 530 -32.42 -12.79 -9.73
N PHE A 531 -32.45 -11.56 -9.22
CA PHE A 531 -32.05 -10.38 -9.98
C PHE A 531 -30.59 -10.49 -10.44
N VAL A 532 -29.65 -10.87 -9.54
CA VAL A 532 -28.24 -11.11 -9.90
C VAL A 532 -28.10 -12.20 -10.96
N LYS A 533 -28.95 -13.25 -10.89
CA LYS A 533 -28.97 -14.33 -11.89
C LYS A 533 -29.41 -13.86 -13.27
N ASP A 534 -30.48 -13.07 -13.34
CA ASP A 534 -31.22 -12.78 -14.58
C ASP A 534 -30.83 -11.44 -15.22
N THR A 535 -30.10 -10.57 -14.52
CA THR A 535 -29.68 -9.28 -15.06
C THR A 535 -28.81 -9.47 -16.31
N PRO A 536 -29.10 -8.79 -17.41
CA PRO A 536 -28.25 -8.86 -18.59
C PRO A 536 -26.94 -8.10 -18.36
N TYR A 537 -25.84 -8.80 -18.52
CA TYR A 537 -24.50 -8.25 -18.40
C TYR A 537 -23.87 -8.02 -19.77
N THR A 538 -22.98 -7.00 -19.86
CA THR A 538 -22.20 -6.74 -21.06
C THR A 538 -20.71 -6.82 -20.77
N THR A 539 -19.94 -7.30 -21.74
CA THR A 539 -18.46 -7.30 -21.70
C THR A 539 -17.87 -6.10 -22.41
N GLU A 540 -18.69 -5.28 -23.05
CA GLU A 540 -18.24 -4.11 -23.81
C GLU A 540 -18.34 -2.84 -22.96
N ALA A 541 -17.31 -1.99 -23.05
CA ALA A 541 -17.33 -0.66 -22.44
C ALA A 541 -18.27 0.24 -23.25
N ALA A 542 -19.53 0.32 -22.83
CA ALA A 542 -20.55 1.14 -23.49
C ALA A 542 -21.25 2.06 -22.49
N THR A 543 -21.59 3.27 -22.94
CA THR A 543 -22.31 4.28 -22.19
C THR A 543 -23.41 4.88 -23.08
N PRO A 544 -24.47 5.47 -22.54
CA PRO A 544 -24.82 5.54 -21.13
C PRO A 544 -25.29 4.17 -20.57
N VAL A 545 -25.16 4.01 -19.26
CA VAL A 545 -25.70 2.84 -18.53
C VAL A 545 -26.97 3.25 -17.76
N LEU A 546 -27.76 2.28 -17.31
CA LEU A 546 -28.94 2.55 -16.50
C LEU A 546 -28.60 2.84 -15.06
N MET A 547 -27.76 1.99 -14.47
CA MET A 547 -27.33 2.05 -13.08
C MET A 547 -25.91 1.50 -12.94
N GLU A 548 -25.26 1.85 -11.84
CA GLU A 548 -23.88 1.41 -11.57
C GLU A 548 -23.75 1.06 -10.09
N PRO A 549 -23.33 -0.16 -9.75
CA PRO A 549 -22.98 -0.52 -8.39
C PRO A 549 -21.68 0.16 -7.98
N ILE A 550 -21.67 0.76 -6.79
CA ILE A 550 -20.51 1.39 -6.18
C ILE A 550 -20.00 0.48 -5.07
N MET A 551 -18.73 0.13 -5.17
CA MET A 551 -17.98 -0.50 -4.11
C MET A 551 -16.77 0.42 -3.83
N GLY A 552 -16.99 1.42 -2.98
CA GLY A 552 -16.04 2.49 -2.78
C GLY A 552 -16.38 3.77 -3.56
N ILE A 553 -16.26 4.89 -2.88
CA ILE A 553 -16.69 6.20 -3.42
C ILE A 553 -15.66 6.78 -4.37
N GLY A 554 -14.38 6.50 -4.17
CA GLY A 554 -13.26 7.17 -4.78
C GLY A 554 -13.34 7.49 -6.25
N SER A 555 -13.11 6.52 -7.08
CA SER A 555 -13.16 6.73 -8.54
C SER A 555 -14.58 6.81 -9.10
N SER A 556 -15.59 6.35 -8.33
CA SER A 556 -16.95 6.16 -8.84
C SER A 556 -17.71 7.48 -8.98
N VAL A 557 -17.49 8.47 -8.10
CA VAL A 557 -18.22 9.74 -8.15
C VAL A 557 -17.84 10.57 -9.38
N ALA A 558 -16.55 10.72 -9.63
CA ALA A 558 -16.05 11.43 -10.81
C ALA A 558 -16.43 10.71 -12.12
N LEU A 559 -16.51 9.37 -12.08
CA LEU A 559 -16.87 8.56 -13.23
C LEU A 559 -18.38 8.44 -13.44
N SER A 560 -19.21 8.63 -12.40
CA SER A 560 -20.68 8.42 -12.49
C SER A 560 -21.34 9.28 -13.56
N ARG A 561 -20.99 10.57 -13.67
CA ARG A 561 -21.52 11.42 -14.74
C ARG A 561 -21.16 10.93 -16.13
N ASN A 562 -19.96 10.39 -16.30
CA ASN A 562 -19.53 9.81 -17.56
C ASN A 562 -20.26 8.52 -17.88
N PHE A 563 -20.45 7.64 -16.90
CA PHE A 563 -21.21 6.40 -17.09
C PHE A 563 -22.65 6.66 -17.49
N PHE A 564 -23.27 7.68 -16.91
CA PHE A 564 -24.65 8.05 -17.20
C PHE A 564 -24.80 9.05 -18.34
N GLN A 565 -23.73 9.73 -18.77
CA GLN A 565 -23.75 10.88 -19.68
C GLN A 565 -24.74 11.97 -19.22
N GLY A 566 -24.85 12.17 -17.90
CA GLY A 566 -25.79 13.07 -17.25
C GLY A 566 -25.72 12.99 -15.73
N ASP A 567 -26.72 13.57 -15.08
CA ASP A 567 -26.82 13.53 -13.62
C ASP A 567 -27.18 12.15 -13.08
N TYR A 568 -26.80 11.90 -11.83
CA TYR A 568 -26.99 10.65 -11.13
C TYR A 568 -27.56 10.87 -9.72
N GLU A 569 -28.13 9.80 -9.16
CA GLU A 569 -28.56 9.71 -7.76
C GLU A 569 -28.05 8.46 -7.09
N TYR A 570 -27.78 8.55 -5.79
CA TYR A 570 -27.50 7.39 -4.94
C TYR A 570 -28.84 6.73 -4.56
N ALA A 571 -29.23 5.72 -5.30
CA ALA A 571 -30.52 5.04 -5.11
C ALA A 571 -30.47 3.99 -4.00
N GLY A 572 -29.27 3.47 -3.70
CA GLY A 572 -29.13 2.28 -2.84
C GLY A 572 -29.69 1.01 -3.46
N PHE A 573 -29.50 -0.12 -2.79
CA PHE A 573 -30.09 -1.38 -3.25
C PHE A 573 -31.60 -1.40 -3.02
N PRO A 574 -32.41 -1.83 -4.02
CA PRO A 574 -33.86 -1.91 -3.86
C PRO A 574 -34.25 -2.98 -2.83
N GLU A 575 -35.40 -2.82 -2.19
CA GLU A 575 -35.98 -3.74 -1.18
C GLU A 575 -35.08 -4.00 0.04
N THR A 576 -34.11 -3.14 0.31
CA THR A 576 -33.27 -3.21 1.50
C THR A 576 -33.62 -2.08 2.47
N SER A 577 -33.24 -2.21 3.73
CA SER A 577 -33.58 -1.25 4.77
C SER A 577 -32.84 0.10 4.63
N GLY A 578 -33.30 1.12 5.35
CA GLY A 578 -32.70 2.45 5.36
C GLY A 578 -32.65 3.11 3.98
N ASN A 579 -31.52 3.75 3.65
CA ASN A 579 -31.29 4.32 2.33
C ASN A 579 -30.81 3.29 1.28
N GLY A 580 -30.68 2.02 1.68
CA GLY A 580 -30.19 0.93 0.81
C GLY A 580 -28.70 0.96 0.54
N SER A 581 -27.95 1.76 1.27
CA SER A 581 -26.50 1.84 1.21
C SER A 581 -25.90 1.34 2.52
N TYR A 582 -24.63 0.93 2.48
CA TYR A 582 -23.98 0.33 3.63
C TYR A 582 -22.56 0.87 3.74
N PHE A 583 -22.11 1.19 4.95
CA PHE A 583 -20.69 1.34 5.18
C PHE A 583 -19.98 -0.01 5.03
N THR A 584 -18.72 0.03 4.65
CA THR A 584 -17.86 -1.14 4.61
C THR A 584 -16.45 -0.76 5.10
N ASP A 585 -15.78 -1.72 5.71
CA ASP A 585 -14.40 -1.61 6.15
C ASP A 585 -13.37 -1.75 5.02
N SER A 586 -13.83 -2.01 3.82
CA SER A 586 -13.01 -2.38 2.67
C SER A 586 -13.19 -1.37 1.56
N ALA A 587 -12.32 -0.37 1.49
CA ALA A 587 -11.98 0.21 0.21
C ALA A 587 -11.43 -0.89 -0.72
N GLN A 588 -11.41 -0.66 -2.02
CA GLN A 588 -11.03 -1.63 -3.04
C GLN A 588 -9.66 -2.32 -2.79
N PHE A 589 -8.84 -1.79 -1.87
CA PHE A 589 -7.45 -2.19 -1.67
C PHE A 589 -7.03 -2.52 -0.22
N SER A 590 -7.74 -2.09 0.83
CA SER A 590 -7.40 -2.46 2.22
C SER A 590 -8.53 -2.16 3.20
N LYS A 591 -8.67 -2.99 4.22
CA LYS A 591 -9.39 -2.68 5.44
C LYS A 591 -8.52 -1.73 6.26
N ASN A 592 -9.08 -0.80 7.02
CA ASN A 592 -8.32 0.23 7.74
C ASN A 592 -8.61 0.20 9.25
N GLY A 593 -8.80 -1.00 9.83
CA GLY A 593 -9.12 -1.18 11.24
C GLY A 593 -7.89 -1.53 12.08
N TYR A 594 -7.75 -0.90 13.24
CA TYR A 594 -6.69 -1.15 14.22
C TYR A 594 -7.27 -1.33 15.60
N GLY A 595 -6.81 -2.36 16.30
CA GLY A 595 -7.19 -2.63 17.68
C GLY A 595 -5.98 -2.63 18.62
N ILE A 596 -6.17 -2.17 19.86
CA ILE A 596 -5.18 -2.27 20.92
C ILE A 596 -5.42 -3.60 21.65
N LEU A 597 -4.41 -4.48 21.70
CA LEU A 597 -4.55 -5.75 22.39
C LEU A 597 -4.81 -5.57 23.89
N ALA A 598 -5.76 -6.32 24.42
CA ALA A 598 -6.06 -6.32 25.85
C ALA A 598 -4.86 -6.74 26.73
N SER A 599 -3.92 -7.51 26.16
CA SER A 599 -2.67 -7.92 26.79
C SER A 599 -1.56 -6.87 26.73
N SER A 600 -1.69 -5.78 25.95
CA SER A 600 -0.68 -4.72 25.88
C SER A 600 -0.43 -4.12 27.28
N GLU A 601 0.82 -3.81 27.58
CA GLU A 601 1.23 -3.08 28.79
C GLU A 601 1.25 -1.55 28.55
N HIS A 602 1.12 -1.12 27.26
CA HIS A 602 1.26 0.27 26.79
C HIS A 602 -0.05 0.85 26.25
N LYS A 603 -1.23 0.48 26.79
CA LYS A 603 -2.55 0.82 26.24
C LYS A 603 -2.78 2.32 26.06
N GLU A 604 -2.40 3.11 27.06
CA GLU A 604 -2.53 4.57 27.02
C GLU A 604 -1.64 5.19 25.93
N ALA A 605 -0.39 4.77 25.83
CA ALA A 605 0.53 5.22 24.79
C ALA A 605 0.11 4.75 23.40
N ALA A 606 -0.44 3.54 23.30
CA ALA A 606 -1.02 3.00 22.07
C ALA A 606 -2.24 3.81 21.62
N TRP A 607 -3.09 4.26 22.55
CA TRP A 607 -4.19 5.18 22.26
C TRP A 607 -3.68 6.57 21.84
N ASP A 608 -2.72 7.12 22.57
CA ASP A 608 -2.10 8.41 22.23
C ASP A 608 -1.51 8.41 20.82
N PHE A 609 -1.05 7.26 20.33
CA PHE A 609 -0.65 7.08 18.95
C PHE A 609 -1.85 6.95 18.00
N LEU A 610 -2.80 6.02 18.26
CA LEU A 610 -3.90 5.75 17.33
C LEU A 610 -4.79 6.98 17.09
N ARG A 611 -5.02 7.82 18.11
CA ARG A 611 -5.80 9.04 17.94
C ARG A 611 -5.16 10.04 16.97
N LEU A 612 -3.83 10.01 16.79
CA LEU A 612 -3.17 10.86 15.81
C LEU A 612 -3.57 10.49 14.37
N ALA A 613 -3.87 9.22 14.09
CA ALA A 613 -4.34 8.79 12.78
C ALA A 613 -5.72 9.36 12.39
N LEU A 614 -6.48 9.86 13.37
CA LEU A 614 -7.79 10.50 13.16
C LEU A 614 -7.69 11.98 12.81
N LEU A 615 -6.53 12.60 13.00
CA LEU A 615 -6.34 14.02 12.73
C LEU A 615 -6.29 14.29 11.22
N PRO A 616 -6.93 15.36 10.72
CA PRO A 616 -6.96 15.67 9.29
C PRO A 616 -5.58 15.75 8.65
N GLU A 617 -4.61 16.35 9.33
CA GLU A 617 -3.24 16.50 8.85
C GLU A 617 -2.47 15.18 8.73
N ASN A 618 -2.87 14.11 9.41
CA ASN A 618 -2.28 12.79 9.29
C ASN A 618 -3.02 11.94 8.24
N GLN A 619 -4.23 12.34 7.88
CA GLN A 619 -5.01 11.73 6.82
C GLN A 619 -4.82 12.42 5.45
N GLU A 620 -3.94 13.43 5.36
CA GLU A 620 -3.74 14.25 4.15
C GLU A 620 -3.46 13.41 2.90
N TYR A 621 -2.71 12.33 3.04
CA TYR A 621 -2.40 11.41 1.93
C TYR A 621 -3.60 10.52 1.55
N GLY A 622 -4.52 10.28 2.46
CA GLY A 622 -5.77 9.54 2.25
C GLY A 622 -6.98 10.42 1.94
N LEU A 623 -6.79 11.73 1.73
CA LEU A 623 -7.88 12.65 1.40
C LEU A 623 -8.30 12.63 -0.07
N ASP A 624 -7.60 11.90 -0.93
CA ASP A 624 -8.14 11.51 -2.23
C ASP A 624 -9.34 10.59 -2.00
N LEU A 625 -10.47 10.87 -2.64
CA LEU A 625 -11.69 10.05 -2.54
C LEU A 625 -11.45 8.58 -2.92
N SER A 626 -10.38 8.26 -3.65
CA SER A 626 -10.03 6.88 -4.00
C SER A 626 -9.64 6.01 -2.80
N PHE A 627 -9.33 6.60 -1.66
CA PHE A 627 -8.91 5.87 -0.44
C PHE A 627 -10.02 5.66 0.59
N GLY A 628 -11.24 6.13 0.32
CA GLY A 628 -12.37 6.02 1.25
C GLY A 628 -12.71 7.33 1.95
N ILE A 629 -13.64 7.27 2.89
CA ILE A 629 -14.17 8.40 3.65
C ILE A 629 -13.55 8.40 5.05
N PRO A 630 -12.88 9.50 5.48
CA PRO A 630 -12.42 9.63 6.85
C PRO A 630 -13.58 9.53 7.85
N VAL A 631 -13.33 8.89 8.99
CA VAL A 631 -14.39 8.68 10.00
C VAL A 631 -14.70 9.92 10.83
N THR A 632 -13.85 10.95 10.79
CA THR A 632 -14.07 12.21 11.49
C THR A 632 -14.66 13.29 10.58
N LYS A 633 -15.58 14.11 11.14
CA LYS A 633 -16.22 15.23 10.42
C LYS A 633 -15.21 16.20 9.82
N ALA A 634 -14.18 16.55 10.62
CA ALA A 634 -13.18 17.52 10.18
C ALA A 634 -12.37 17.03 8.98
N ALA A 635 -11.89 15.78 9.01
CA ALA A 635 -11.15 15.21 7.89
C ALA A 635 -12.03 15.00 6.66
N PHE A 636 -13.29 14.60 6.84
CA PHE A 636 -14.24 14.44 5.73
C PHE A 636 -14.53 15.77 5.03
N GLU A 637 -14.77 16.85 5.76
CA GLU A 637 -14.98 18.17 5.14
C GLU A 637 -13.73 18.68 4.39
N VAL A 638 -12.52 18.44 4.94
CA VAL A 638 -11.26 18.75 4.24
C VAL A 638 -11.14 17.93 2.94
N GLN A 639 -11.48 16.64 2.99
CA GLN A 639 -11.48 15.77 1.81
C GLN A 639 -12.43 16.29 0.73
N LEU A 640 -13.66 16.64 1.08
CA LEU A 640 -14.63 17.17 0.13
C LEU A 640 -14.13 18.46 -0.54
N GLU A 641 -13.65 19.43 0.25
CA GLU A 641 -13.15 20.71 -0.28
C GLU A 641 -11.89 20.51 -1.15
N LYS A 642 -10.97 19.63 -0.77
CA LYS A 642 -9.77 19.32 -1.55
C LYS A 642 -10.13 18.78 -2.94
N ASN A 643 -11.07 17.84 -3.01
CA ASN A 643 -11.46 17.20 -4.27
C ASN A 643 -12.26 18.14 -5.21
N ILE A 644 -12.98 19.16 -4.67
CA ILE A 644 -13.67 20.17 -5.49
C ILE A 644 -12.68 21.04 -6.27
N TYR A 645 -11.50 21.31 -5.72
CA TYR A 645 -10.53 22.27 -6.27
C TYR A 645 -9.33 21.61 -6.96
N GLU A 646 -9.23 20.29 -6.97
CA GLU A 646 -8.16 19.62 -7.69
C GLU A 646 -8.37 19.74 -9.20
N ASP A 647 -7.34 20.29 -9.87
CA ASP A 647 -7.28 20.47 -11.31
C ASP A 647 -7.07 19.10 -11.97
N VAL A 648 -8.16 18.44 -12.34
CA VAL A 648 -8.09 17.11 -12.98
C VAL A 648 -7.69 17.25 -14.45
N MET A 649 -6.88 16.30 -14.93
CA MET A 649 -6.44 16.20 -16.32
C MET A 649 -7.64 16.18 -17.31
N PHE A 650 -8.82 15.81 -16.84
CA PHE A 650 -10.07 15.71 -17.58
C PHE A 650 -11.18 16.49 -16.87
N PRO A 651 -11.42 17.77 -17.22
CA PRO A 651 -12.44 18.62 -16.56
C PRO A 651 -13.85 18.04 -16.55
N GLU A 652 -14.18 17.17 -17.51
CA GLU A 652 -15.46 16.45 -17.59
C GLU A 652 -15.68 15.44 -16.46
N TYR A 653 -14.62 15.08 -15.72
CA TYR A 653 -14.67 14.20 -14.55
C TYR A 653 -14.49 14.96 -13.23
N SER A 654 -14.57 16.30 -13.27
CA SER A 654 -14.37 17.11 -12.08
C SER A 654 -15.44 16.83 -11.02
N PHE A 655 -14.99 16.66 -9.76
CA PHE A 655 -15.86 16.58 -8.61
C PHE A 655 -16.37 17.99 -8.27
N THR A 656 -17.68 18.15 -8.18
CA THR A 656 -18.32 19.45 -7.99
C THR A 656 -18.85 19.60 -6.56
N ARG A 657 -19.24 20.83 -6.19
CA ARG A 657 -19.89 21.10 -4.91
C ARG A 657 -21.22 20.34 -4.76
N GLU A 658 -21.96 20.14 -5.85
CA GLU A 658 -23.18 19.34 -5.85
C GLU A 658 -22.90 17.87 -5.55
N ASP A 659 -21.80 17.32 -6.09
CA ASP A 659 -21.36 15.95 -5.79
C ASP A 659 -20.96 15.82 -4.31
N ALA A 660 -20.27 16.84 -3.77
CA ALA A 660 -19.92 16.88 -2.35
C ALA A 660 -21.17 16.89 -1.45
N ASP A 661 -22.20 17.65 -1.82
CA ASP A 661 -23.46 17.71 -1.07
C ASP A 661 -24.22 16.37 -1.16
N LYS A 662 -24.29 15.74 -2.34
CA LYS A 662 -24.88 14.39 -2.51
C LYS A 662 -24.13 13.34 -1.71
N LEU A 663 -22.79 13.40 -1.72
CA LEU A 663 -21.96 12.46 -0.96
C LEU A 663 -22.16 12.65 0.55
N ARG A 664 -22.23 13.90 1.01
CA ARG A 664 -22.49 14.20 2.42
C ARG A 664 -23.87 13.65 2.84
N GLU A 665 -24.92 13.86 2.03
CA GLU A 665 -26.25 13.31 2.29
C GLU A 665 -26.23 11.77 2.35
N LEU A 666 -25.54 11.12 1.42
CA LEU A 666 -25.37 9.66 1.42
C LEU A 666 -24.72 9.18 2.72
N VAL A 667 -23.59 9.76 3.11
CA VAL A 667 -22.82 9.34 4.30
C VAL A 667 -23.65 9.53 5.58
N TYR A 668 -24.31 10.68 5.75
CA TYR A 668 -25.12 10.95 6.95
C TYR A 668 -26.46 10.22 6.99
N SER A 669 -26.92 9.63 5.88
CA SER A 669 -28.14 8.82 5.82
C SER A 669 -27.89 7.31 5.80
N THR A 670 -26.65 6.86 5.75
CA THR A 670 -26.27 5.44 5.80
C THR A 670 -26.14 5.02 7.26
N GLU A 671 -26.79 3.91 7.65
CA GLU A 671 -26.90 3.49 9.06
C GLU A 671 -26.22 2.15 9.37
N LYS A 672 -25.97 1.33 8.36
CA LYS A 672 -25.49 -0.04 8.55
C LYS A 672 -24.10 -0.27 8.01
N MET A 673 -23.35 -1.16 8.66
CA MET A 673 -22.08 -1.69 8.20
C MET A 673 -22.29 -3.04 7.50
N ALA A 674 -21.68 -3.20 6.32
CA ALA A 674 -21.64 -4.44 5.56
C ALA A 674 -20.20 -4.93 5.50
N LEU A 675 -19.85 -5.85 6.37
CA LEU A 675 -18.51 -6.40 6.45
C LEU A 675 -18.32 -7.55 5.48
N LYS A 676 -17.11 -7.69 4.95
CA LYS A 676 -16.74 -8.87 4.20
C LYS A 676 -16.49 -10.02 5.17
N ASP A 677 -17.34 -11.04 5.10
CA ASP A 677 -17.17 -12.31 5.79
C ASP A 677 -16.92 -13.42 4.78
N ASP A 678 -15.72 -14.01 4.79
CA ASP A 678 -15.30 -14.97 3.77
C ASP A 678 -16.09 -16.29 3.88
N THR A 679 -16.45 -16.73 5.09
CA THR A 679 -17.23 -17.94 5.29
C THR A 679 -18.69 -17.77 4.84
N LEU A 680 -19.31 -16.65 5.19
CA LEU A 680 -20.65 -16.32 4.72
C LEU A 680 -20.68 -16.16 3.19
N THR A 681 -19.67 -15.51 2.64
CA THR A 681 -19.48 -15.35 1.19
C THR A 681 -19.35 -16.70 0.50
N GLU A 682 -18.56 -17.64 1.05
CA GLU A 682 -18.42 -18.99 0.51
C GLU A 682 -19.74 -19.78 0.56
N ILE A 683 -20.48 -19.66 1.67
CA ILE A 683 -21.81 -20.29 1.81
C ILE A 683 -22.77 -19.80 0.71
N ILE A 684 -22.90 -18.49 0.55
CA ILE A 684 -23.82 -17.88 -0.41
C ILE A 684 -23.38 -18.18 -1.84
N SER A 685 -22.12 -17.95 -2.20
CA SER A 685 -21.64 -18.09 -3.57
C SER A 685 -21.62 -19.54 -4.04
N THR A 686 -21.31 -20.51 -3.16
CA THR A 686 -21.38 -21.95 -3.51
C THR A 686 -22.81 -22.37 -3.86
N GLU A 687 -23.78 -21.98 -3.07
CA GLU A 687 -25.18 -22.31 -3.31
C GLU A 687 -25.76 -21.57 -4.53
N ALA A 688 -25.38 -20.27 -4.67
CA ALA A 688 -25.77 -19.45 -5.82
C ALA A 688 -25.20 -19.97 -7.13
N ALA A 689 -23.97 -20.45 -7.18
CA ALA A 689 -23.38 -21.05 -8.38
C ALA A 689 -24.17 -22.24 -8.89
N ALA A 690 -24.62 -23.13 -8.02
CA ALA A 690 -25.47 -24.27 -8.39
C ALA A 690 -26.85 -23.82 -8.93
N CYS A 691 -27.43 -22.75 -8.38
CA CYS A 691 -28.67 -22.14 -8.87
C CYS A 691 -28.46 -21.49 -10.26
N PHE A 692 -27.35 -20.78 -10.45
CA PHE A 692 -27.06 -20.10 -11.70
C PHE A 692 -26.76 -21.07 -12.83
N ALA A 693 -26.16 -22.23 -12.52
CA ALA A 693 -25.96 -23.33 -13.44
C ALA A 693 -27.29 -24.08 -13.80
N GLY A 694 -28.35 -23.85 -13.03
CA GLY A 694 -29.62 -24.55 -13.20
C GLY A 694 -29.73 -25.93 -12.53
N ASP A 695 -28.70 -26.29 -11.72
CA ASP A 695 -28.63 -27.56 -10.99
C ASP A 695 -29.50 -27.57 -9.73
N LYS A 696 -29.92 -26.40 -9.26
CA LYS A 696 -30.70 -26.20 -8.05
C LYS A 696 -31.80 -25.15 -8.25
N SER A 697 -32.96 -25.34 -7.63
CA SER A 697 -33.99 -24.32 -7.62
C SER A 697 -33.63 -23.13 -6.73
N LEU A 698 -34.16 -21.94 -6.99
CA LEU A 698 -33.99 -20.78 -6.15
C LEU A 698 -34.43 -21.04 -4.70
N GLU A 699 -35.58 -21.69 -4.52
CA GLU A 699 -36.16 -22.04 -3.21
C GLU A 699 -35.22 -22.97 -2.40
N ASP A 700 -34.67 -24.02 -3.05
CA ASP A 700 -33.72 -24.93 -2.39
C ASP A 700 -32.40 -24.22 -2.08
N THR A 701 -31.94 -23.31 -2.95
CA THR A 701 -30.75 -22.52 -2.75
C THR A 701 -30.88 -21.63 -1.51
N VAL A 702 -31.93 -20.85 -1.42
CA VAL A 702 -32.19 -19.96 -0.28
C VAL A 702 -32.35 -20.76 1.02
N ARG A 703 -33.07 -21.91 0.99
CA ARG A 703 -33.19 -22.78 2.16
C ARG A 703 -31.86 -23.34 2.63
N ASN A 704 -30.96 -23.70 1.71
CA ASN A 704 -29.66 -24.21 2.04
C ASN A 704 -28.74 -23.10 2.59
N ILE A 705 -28.79 -21.90 1.99
CA ILE A 705 -28.06 -20.72 2.51
C ILE A 705 -28.52 -20.45 3.94
N GLN A 706 -29.83 -20.34 4.19
CA GLN A 706 -30.40 -20.14 5.52
C GLN A 706 -29.90 -21.19 6.51
N SER A 707 -29.97 -22.47 6.14
CA SER A 707 -29.57 -23.56 7.04
C SER A 707 -28.08 -23.53 7.39
N ARG A 708 -27.22 -23.27 6.40
CA ARG A 708 -25.76 -23.23 6.61
C ARG A 708 -25.33 -21.95 7.34
N ALA A 709 -25.88 -20.81 6.93
CA ALA A 709 -25.60 -19.53 7.55
C ALA A 709 -26.06 -19.49 9.01
N SER A 710 -27.24 -20.05 9.35
CA SER A 710 -27.72 -20.10 10.74
C SER A 710 -26.79 -20.84 11.68
N ILE A 711 -26.14 -21.93 11.22
CA ILE A 711 -25.16 -22.66 12.02
C ILE A 711 -23.92 -21.78 12.22
N TYR A 712 -23.39 -21.25 11.13
CA TYR A 712 -22.19 -20.43 11.17
C TYR A 712 -22.37 -19.17 12.03
N VAL A 713 -23.44 -18.40 11.80
CA VAL A 713 -23.71 -17.14 12.52
C VAL A 713 -23.92 -17.40 14.02
N ALA A 714 -24.59 -18.49 14.39
CA ALA A 714 -24.77 -18.88 15.80
C ALA A 714 -23.45 -19.29 16.48
N GLU A 715 -22.43 -19.72 15.73
CA GLU A 715 -21.11 -20.03 16.26
C GLU A 715 -20.24 -18.77 16.45
N GLN A 716 -20.63 -17.63 15.83
CA GLN A 716 -19.92 -16.36 15.93
C GLN A 716 -20.47 -15.42 17.04
N ALA A 717 -21.68 -15.66 17.57
CA ALA A 717 -22.31 -14.85 18.62
C ALA A 717 -21.74 -15.16 20.07
#